data_175e59a92ddb6ac555a5f8076669ab08
#
_entry.id   175e59a92ddb6ac555a5f8076669ab08
#
_cell.length_a   1.000
_cell.length_b   1.000
_cell.length_c   1.000
_cell.angle_alpha   90.00
_cell.angle_beta   90.00
_cell.angle_gamma   90.00
#
_symmetry.space_group_name_H-M   'P 1'
#
loop_
_entity.id
_entity.type
_entity.pdbx_description
1 polymer ?
#
loop_
_entity_poly.entity_id
_entity_poly.type
_entity_poly.pdbx_seq_one_letter_code
_entity_poly.pdbx_strand_id
1 'polypeptide(L)'
;MTTLATRNTIMRLAVASACSWIAVSAAHAQQAAAAADAQAQSQADSTQAAPAAATEPEAKVDNVVTVSGSRISARGFTQPTPTTVLSSEDLAKTAKPNLFNAIAELPALQGSTGRTTSTNSTSSGIQGLSSLSLRGLGPIRTLTLLDGQRVVGANVTGVTDVSQFPQLLVKRVDVVTGGASASYGSDAIGGVVNFVTDKKFEGFKFNVEGGQTTYHDDKNGTLQAAFGKAFMDDRLHVTGSVEYGREKGIESPGFGEVGPNGRTWYKNPAYQVRPLSATTDGKPQYTVIEHAQQYQYAKYGLITNGPLQGTAFGLNGEPYKFNYGSNGVPTGTGAVTGCVNPFCIGGDLSGSVGAGTNLAMDLTRQVGYTRVGFDISPDHEIYFTANFGKVKSHFSPNPGAAKNANLTIQCSNPYLPASIAAACAANNITSFQYGTANAIFPENINVYPTREMRRAVVGANGRFPLLGKEWSYDAYVERGINFTDIIVKDMTLNARYNAAIDAVRLADGSIACRNEAARAAGCVPLNIIGNVPVSAAAWGYVAPENGPQQHTRQQQDVGSFNINGEAFESWAGPIAVATGAEWRRESYRVSGDPYGNGVWPDTPNTAQYPADPVLNSTVGNNWYAGNYHNASGTYNVREAYLELNVPVLKSATWGEANINLADRHTKYSTSGHVESWKLGGSWKTGIDGLRLRAVTSKDVRAPNLSELYAAAVVVNNIVQYQGNTVTIQQRTVGNTKLRPEIARNNIFGVVLDRPSWAPGFSASVDYFDIKLNGMISSLTAQQEVDLCVAGNQEICGAMSLNNPVTTNNYVTVQAFNLASLHSKGYDLEASYRMNLKDWNLPGRFTVRGLVTRNISFLTDAGVVGTIPSEGAGNNLGNTPRWKGLMSQSWDTDKYSLTLTQRWISSGKYSNEFIECQTNCPVSTVIHPTIYNNHMKGAFYWDLGGTWKVADKTTAFFKIDNIGNVDPVAAPQTNLSYGINPALYDVIGRVYRVGVRYNF
;
A
#
# COMPACT_ATOMS: atom_id res chain seq x y z
N MET A 1 -29.44 -26.08 -14.18
CA MET A 1 -28.35 -26.36 -15.14
C MET A 1 -28.57 -25.79 -16.54
N THR A 2 -29.58 -25.00 -16.80
CA THR A 2 -29.93 -24.45 -18.14
C THR A 2 -29.65 -22.94 -18.30
N THR A 3 -29.23 -22.24 -17.28
CA THR A 3 -28.99 -20.78 -17.35
C THR A 3 -27.51 -20.35 -17.45
N LEU A 4 -26.57 -21.27 -17.27
CA LEU A 4 -25.14 -21.00 -17.47
C LEU A 4 -24.65 -21.20 -18.91
N ALA A 5 -25.31 -22.02 -19.69
CA ALA A 5 -24.93 -22.29 -21.08
C ALA A 5 -25.23 -21.10 -22.01
N THR A 6 -26.29 -20.36 -21.74
CA THR A 6 -26.73 -19.22 -22.58
C THR A 6 -25.85 -17.97 -22.43
N ARG A 7 -25.24 -17.73 -21.26
CA ARG A 7 -24.35 -16.58 -21.06
C ARG A 7 -23.00 -16.73 -21.76
N ASN A 8 -22.45 -17.92 -21.82
CA ASN A 8 -21.18 -18.18 -22.50
C ASN A 8 -21.30 -18.12 -24.03
N THR A 9 -22.46 -18.42 -24.57
CA THR A 9 -22.73 -18.40 -26.02
C THR A 9 -22.88 -16.95 -26.51
N ILE A 10 -23.52 -16.07 -25.73
CA ILE A 10 -23.69 -14.67 -26.09
C ILE A 10 -22.34 -13.94 -26.06
N MET A 11 -21.44 -14.25 -25.09
CA MET A 11 -20.12 -13.63 -25.00
C MET A 11 -19.16 -14.11 -26.10
N ARG A 12 -19.29 -15.37 -26.57
CA ARG A 12 -18.53 -15.88 -27.70
C ARG A 12 -19.02 -15.32 -29.04
N LEU A 13 -20.31 -15.06 -29.19
CA LEU A 13 -20.90 -14.40 -30.36
C LEU A 13 -20.52 -12.93 -30.44
N ALA A 14 -20.44 -12.20 -29.30
CA ALA A 14 -20.03 -10.79 -29.26
C ALA A 14 -18.54 -10.59 -29.63
N VAL A 15 -17.65 -11.48 -29.22
CA VAL A 15 -16.23 -11.45 -29.59
C VAL A 15 -16.03 -11.85 -31.05
N ALA A 16 -16.75 -12.86 -31.53
CA ALA A 16 -16.68 -13.27 -32.93
C ALA A 16 -17.28 -12.21 -33.89
N SER A 17 -18.33 -11.50 -33.48
CA SER A 17 -18.92 -10.41 -34.27
C SER A 17 -17.99 -9.18 -34.34
N ALA A 18 -17.28 -8.85 -33.25
CA ALA A 18 -16.31 -7.75 -33.26
C ALA A 18 -15.12 -8.03 -34.18
N CYS A 19 -14.61 -9.26 -34.21
CA CYS A 19 -13.55 -9.68 -35.13
C CYS A 19 -14.00 -9.73 -36.59
N SER A 20 -15.26 -10.09 -36.86
CA SER A 20 -15.82 -10.16 -38.23
C SER A 20 -16.04 -8.76 -38.83
N TRP A 21 -16.42 -7.77 -38.03
CA TRP A 21 -16.59 -6.39 -38.49
C TRP A 21 -15.23 -5.70 -38.81
N ILE A 22 -14.17 -6.03 -38.09
CA ILE A 22 -12.81 -5.56 -38.38
C ILE A 22 -12.29 -6.10 -39.71
N ALA A 23 -12.60 -7.35 -40.06
CA ALA A 23 -12.19 -7.96 -41.33
C ALA A 23 -12.95 -7.40 -42.55
N VAL A 24 -14.25 -7.05 -42.39
CA VAL A 24 -15.05 -6.46 -43.48
C VAL A 24 -14.66 -5.00 -43.76
N SER A 25 -14.29 -4.24 -42.74
CA SER A 25 -13.82 -2.84 -42.90
C SER A 25 -12.46 -2.75 -43.62
N ALA A 26 -11.60 -3.75 -43.44
CA ALA A 26 -10.29 -3.80 -44.12
C ALA A 26 -10.44 -4.11 -45.63
N ALA A 27 -11.44 -4.90 -46.02
CA ALA A 27 -11.69 -5.23 -47.44
C ALA A 27 -12.27 -4.04 -48.23
N HIS A 28 -13.02 -3.13 -47.58
CA HIS A 28 -13.58 -1.96 -48.27
C HIS A 28 -12.58 -0.79 -48.37
N ALA A 29 -11.56 -0.74 -47.50
CA ALA A 29 -10.49 0.27 -47.58
C ALA A 29 -9.52 0.00 -48.76
N GLN A 30 -9.35 -1.25 -49.16
CA GLN A 30 -8.53 -1.60 -50.34
C GLN A 30 -9.18 -1.30 -51.67
N GLN A 31 -10.49 -1.22 -51.76
CA GLN A 31 -11.22 -0.86 -53.00
C GLN A 31 -11.29 0.67 -53.22
N ALA A 32 -11.22 1.46 -52.14
CA ALA A 32 -11.24 2.92 -52.25
C ALA A 32 -9.85 3.51 -52.65
N ALA A 33 -8.75 2.82 -52.37
CA ALA A 33 -7.42 3.25 -52.75
C ALA A 33 -7.08 3.02 -54.23
N ALA A 34 -7.76 2.06 -54.92
CA ALA A 34 -7.53 1.77 -56.36
C ALA A 34 -8.30 2.73 -57.28
N ALA A 35 -9.22 3.54 -56.77
CA ALA A 35 -10.01 4.47 -57.61
C ALA A 35 -9.47 5.91 -57.59
N ALA A 36 -8.48 6.22 -56.73
CA ALA A 36 -7.90 7.58 -56.61
C ALA A 36 -6.66 7.81 -57.48
N ASP A 37 -6.01 6.75 -58.02
CA ASP A 37 -4.80 6.87 -58.82
C ASP A 37 -5.06 7.08 -60.32
N ALA A 38 -6.33 7.19 -60.75
CA ALA A 38 -6.65 7.37 -62.19
C ALA A 38 -7.01 8.81 -62.59
N GLN A 39 -6.90 9.82 -61.73
CA GLN A 39 -7.28 11.20 -62.05
C GLN A 39 -6.18 12.27 -61.86
N ALA A 40 -4.93 11.90 -61.68
CA ALA A 40 -3.86 12.88 -61.48
C ALA A 40 -2.79 12.82 -62.59
N GLN A 41 -3.21 12.75 -63.86
CA GLN A 41 -2.33 12.95 -65.00
C GLN A 41 -3.03 13.83 -66.06
N SER A 42 -3.10 15.12 -65.86
CA SER A 42 -3.10 16.17 -66.91
C SER A 42 -3.12 17.54 -66.29
N GLN A 43 -1.99 18.18 -66.16
CA GLN A 43 -1.73 19.59 -66.43
C GLN A 43 -0.35 19.97 -65.90
N ALA A 44 0.62 19.84 -66.74
CA ALA A 44 1.88 20.57 -66.64
C ALA A 44 1.80 21.73 -67.58
N ASP A 45 2.16 22.89 -67.11
CA ASP A 45 2.97 23.94 -67.78
C ASP A 45 2.43 25.33 -67.46
N SER A 46 3.15 26.08 -66.66
CA SER A 46 3.49 27.47 -66.91
C SER A 46 4.37 28.03 -65.79
N THR A 47 5.52 28.45 -66.20
CA THR A 47 6.53 29.23 -65.48
C THR A 47 6.01 30.48 -64.82
N GLN A 48 6.43 30.77 -63.55
CA GLN A 48 7.05 32.05 -63.19
C GLN A 48 7.46 32.19 -61.73
N ALA A 49 8.75 32.64 -61.54
CA ALA A 49 9.31 33.48 -60.50
C ALA A 49 9.18 33.04 -59.03
N ALA A 50 10.30 32.74 -58.40
CA ALA A 50 10.49 32.66 -56.97
C ALA A 50 10.26 34.02 -56.31
N PRO A 51 9.59 34.05 -55.17
CA PRO A 51 9.82 35.00 -54.10
C PRO A 51 10.40 34.33 -52.85
N ALA A 52 11.23 35.11 -52.20
CA ALA A 52 11.89 35.01 -50.93
C ALA A 52 11.37 33.95 -49.93
N ALA A 53 12.32 33.26 -49.30
CA ALA A 53 12.12 32.42 -48.13
C ALA A 53 11.19 33.09 -47.10
N ALA A 54 9.98 32.58 -46.99
CA ALA A 54 9.17 32.83 -45.84
C ALA A 54 9.75 31.95 -44.69
N THR A 55 10.27 32.60 -43.68
CA THR A 55 10.55 32.03 -42.38
C THR A 55 9.33 31.25 -41.96
N GLU A 56 9.45 29.93 -41.83
CA GLU A 56 8.48 29.14 -41.08
C GLU A 56 8.23 29.81 -39.72
N PRO A 57 6.98 30.00 -39.30
CA PRO A 57 6.73 30.50 -37.97
C PRO A 57 7.36 29.49 -37.01
N GLU A 58 8.31 29.93 -36.21
CA GLU A 58 8.76 29.20 -35.04
C GLU A 58 7.54 28.67 -34.32
N ALA A 59 7.36 27.36 -34.28
CA ALA A 59 6.37 26.70 -33.46
C ALA A 59 6.54 27.29 -32.07
N LYS A 60 5.53 28.01 -31.63
CA LYS A 60 5.43 28.51 -30.25
C LYS A 60 5.80 27.35 -29.32
N VAL A 61 6.97 27.48 -28.67
CA VAL A 61 7.38 26.57 -27.60
C VAL A 61 6.52 26.87 -26.37
N ASP A 62 5.24 26.55 -26.51
CA ASP A 62 4.33 26.49 -25.39
C ASP A 62 4.38 25.06 -24.87
N ASN A 63 5.25 24.83 -23.93
CA ASN A 63 5.04 23.88 -22.82
C ASN A 63 6.30 23.88 -21.94
N VAL A 64 6.51 24.99 -21.22
CA VAL A 64 7.33 24.96 -20.01
C VAL A 64 6.55 24.11 -19.00
N VAL A 65 6.91 22.81 -18.92
CA VAL A 65 6.36 21.92 -17.90
C VAL A 65 6.93 22.36 -16.56
N THR A 66 6.16 23.14 -15.83
CA THR A 66 6.48 23.51 -14.45
C THR A 66 6.30 22.28 -13.60
N VAL A 67 7.36 21.78 -12.97
CA VAL A 67 7.33 20.58 -12.14
C VAL A 67 7.31 20.92 -10.67
N SER A 68 6.74 20.01 -9.87
CA SER A 68 6.71 20.05 -8.42
C SER A 68 8.13 19.93 -7.83
N GLY A 69 8.36 20.48 -6.66
CA GLY A 69 9.68 20.45 -5.99
C GLY A 69 10.16 21.83 -5.55
N SER A 70 9.52 22.87 -6.08
CA SER A 70 9.69 24.28 -5.76
C SER A 70 8.36 25.01 -5.98
N ARG A 71 8.12 26.08 -5.28
CA ARG A 71 7.02 27.02 -5.56
C ARG A 71 7.39 28.00 -6.68
N ILE A 72 8.64 28.00 -7.11
CA ILE A 72 9.15 28.75 -8.25
C ILE A 72 9.12 27.83 -9.48
N SER A 73 8.56 28.33 -10.57
CA SER A 73 8.43 27.56 -11.83
C SER A 73 9.78 27.15 -12.42
N ALA A 74 10.01 25.85 -12.62
CA ALA A 74 11.23 25.34 -13.25
C ALA A 74 10.98 23.97 -13.93
N ARG A 75 11.90 23.56 -14.83
CA ARG A 75 11.84 22.23 -15.49
C ARG A 75 12.46 21.16 -14.61
N GLY A 76 11.98 19.89 -14.68
CA GLY A 76 12.40 18.80 -13.83
C GLY A 76 13.91 18.56 -13.72
N PHE A 77 14.64 18.54 -14.85
CA PHE A 77 16.10 18.40 -14.85
C PHE A 77 16.85 19.68 -14.45
N THR A 78 16.19 20.84 -14.39
CA THR A 78 16.85 22.11 -14.03
C THR A 78 16.71 22.41 -12.54
N GLN A 79 15.86 21.71 -11.82
CA GLN A 79 15.69 21.90 -10.38
C GLN A 79 16.83 21.27 -9.58
N PRO A 80 17.21 21.86 -8.43
CA PRO A 80 18.16 21.23 -7.50
C PRO A 80 17.67 19.90 -6.96
N THR A 81 16.37 19.79 -6.62
CA THR A 81 15.74 18.55 -6.11
C THR A 81 15.40 17.61 -7.27
N PRO A 82 15.87 16.35 -7.27
CA PRO A 82 15.54 15.38 -8.30
C PRO A 82 14.04 15.18 -8.47
N THR A 83 13.55 15.23 -9.69
CA THR A 83 12.13 15.06 -10.02
C THR A 83 11.98 14.21 -11.27
N THR A 84 11.33 13.06 -11.11
CA THR A 84 10.92 12.19 -12.21
C THR A 84 9.51 12.55 -12.65
N VAL A 85 9.33 12.82 -13.93
CA VAL A 85 8.02 13.17 -14.52
C VAL A 85 7.51 12.00 -15.36
N LEU A 86 6.25 11.61 -15.10
CA LEU A 86 5.49 10.66 -15.90
C LEU A 86 4.41 11.43 -16.66
N SER A 87 4.48 11.46 -17.96
CA SER A 87 3.45 12.08 -18.81
C SER A 87 2.19 11.22 -18.89
N SER A 88 1.06 11.81 -19.30
CA SER A 88 -0.16 11.05 -19.59
C SER A 88 0.05 9.98 -20.68
N GLU A 89 0.95 10.21 -21.62
CA GLU A 89 1.33 9.23 -22.64
C GLU A 89 2.07 8.03 -22.03
N ASP A 90 3.06 8.28 -21.14
CA ASP A 90 3.78 7.23 -20.43
C ASP A 90 2.81 6.39 -19.59
N LEU A 91 1.90 7.05 -18.87
CA LEU A 91 0.87 6.39 -18.05
C LEU A 91 -0.11 5.57 -18.89
N ALA A 92 -0.52 6.11 -20.04
CA ALA A 92 -1.40 5.41 -20.98
C ALA A 92 -0.76 4.14 -21.57
N LYS A 93 0.56 4.15 -21.82
CA LYS A 93 1.29 2.95 -22.31
C LYS A 93 1.34 1.81 -21.30
N THR A 94 1.19 2.11 -19.99
CA THR A 94 1.15 1.05 -18.96
C THR A 94 -0.15 0.27 -18.98
N ALA A 95 -1.26 0.87 -19.45
CA ALA A 95 -2.60 0.28 -19.51
C ALA A 95 -2.99 -0.47 -18.22
N LYS A 96 -2.75 0.17 -17.07
CA LYS A 96 -3.13 -0.36 -15.75
C LYS A 96 -4.53 0.17 -15.39
N PRO A 97 -5.43 -0.68 -14.84
CA PRO A 97 -6.80 -0.27 -14.50
C PRO A 97 -6.86 0.75 -13.37
N ASN A 98 -5.79 0.87 -12.59
CA ASN A 98 -5.62 1.87 -11.55
C ASN A 98 -4.26 2.55 -11.70
N LEU A 99 -4.25 3.88 -11.77
CA LEU A 99 -3.04 4.69 -11.90
C LEU A 99 -2.00 4.41 -10.79
N PHE A 100 -2.47 4.09 -9.59
CA PHE A 100 -1.61 3.65 -8.50
C PHE A 100 -0.70 2.49 -8.93
N ASN A 101 -1.24 1.47 -9.62
CA ASN A 101 -0.48 0.29 -10.04
C ASN A 101 0.68 0.63 -11.00
N ALA A 102 0.49 1.65 -11.86
CA ALA A 102 1.52 2.12 -12.77
C ALA A 102 2.65 2.86 -12.03
N ILE A 103 2.28 3.69 -11.05
CA ILE A 103 3.22 4.57 -10.34
C ILE A 103 4.01 3.78 -9.28
N ALA A 104 3.37 2.85 -8.57
CA ALA A 104 4.01 2.03 -7.53
C ALA A 104 5.11 1.10 -8.07
N GLU A 105 5.14 0.84 -9.39
CA GLU A 105 6.23 0.08 -10.04
C GLU A 105 7.55 0.84 -10.08
N LEU A 106 7.54 2.17 -9.98
CA LEU A 106 8.76 2.98 -9.96
C LEU A 106 9.71 2.51 -8.85
N PRO A 107 11.03 2.39 -9.14
CA PRO A 107 11.99 1.91 -8.14
C PRO A 107 12.04 2.76 -6.87
N ALA A 108 11.91 4.08 -6.98
CA ALA A 108 11.89 5.00 -5.84
C ALA A 108 10.62 4.90 -4.96
N LEU A 109 9.50 4.35 -5.49
CA LEU A 109 8.23 4.19 -4.76
C LEU A 109 8.12 2.83 -4.05
N GLN A 110 9.21 2.42 -3.46
CA GLN A 110 9.34 1.21 -2.66
C GLN A 110 8.56 1.33 -1.35
N GLY A 111 7.86 0.26 -0.97
CA GLY A 111 7.04 0.24 0.25
C GLY A 111 5.64 0.85 0.08
N SER A 112 5.22 1.17 -1.14
CA SER A 112 3.84 1.54 -1.45
C SER A 112 2.88 0.39 -1.16
N THR A 113 1.66 0.69 -0.70
CA THR A 113 0.66 -0.32 -0.36
C THR A 113 -0.56 -0.21 -1.27
N GLY A 114 -1.11 -1.36 -1.66
CA GLY A 114 -2.26 -1.46 -2.53
C GLY A 114 -3.05 -2.75 -2.28
N ARG A 115 -3.86 -3.18 -3.24
CA ARG A 115 -4.77 -4.31 -3.11
C ARG A 115 -4.10 -5.69 -2.90
N THR A 116 -2.79 -5.80 -3.10
CA THR A 116 -2.03 -7.05 -2.89
C THR A 116 -1.25 -7.09 -1.58
N THR A 117 -1.04 -5.95 -0.90
CA THR A 117 -0.09 -5.83 0.20
C THR A 117 -0.69 -5.90 1.60
N SER A 118 -2.01 -5.77 1.75
CA SER A 118 -2.68 -5.69 3.05
C SER A 118 -3.82 -6.69 3.18
N THR A 119 -3.69 -7.82 2.50
CA THR A 119 -4.75 -8.84 2.39
C THR A 119 -4.88 -9.74 3.63
N ASN A 120 -3.94 -9.72 4.56
CA ASN A 120 -3.89 -10.61 5.71
C ASN A 120 -4.31 -9.97 7.04
N SER A 121 -4.85 -8.76 7.02
CA SER A 121 -5.24 -8.04 8.25
C SER A 121 -6.72 -7.67 8.25
N THR A 122 -7.41 -8.00 9.35
CA THR A 122 -8.80 -7.60 9.60
C THR A 122 -8.94 -6.14 10.03
N SER A 123 -7.93 -5.55 10.69
CA SER A 123 -8.07 -4.31 11.44
C SER A 123 -6.95 -3.28 11.27
N SER A 124 -6.04 -3.45 10.30
CA SER A 124 -4.91 -2.52 10.11
C SER A 124 -5.29 -1.10 9.67
N GLY A 125 -6.53 -0.88 9.19
CA GLY A 125 -6.97 0.41 8.65
C GLY A 125 -6.43 0.76 7.26
N ILE A 126 -5.54 -0.07 6.69
CA ILE A 126 -4.93 0.13 5.36
C ILE A 126 -5.44 -0.85 4.30
N GLN A 127 -6.43 -1.66 4.62
CA GLN A 127 -7.01 -2.67 3.72
C GLN A 127 -7.56 -2.02 2.45
N GLY A 128 -7.05 -2.43 1.29
CA GLY A 128 -7.44 -1.88 -0.01
C GLY A 128 -7.08 -0.40 -0.25
N LEU A 129 -6.28 0.21 0.64
CA LEU A 129 -5.79 1.58 0.49
C LEU A 129 -4.65 1.61 -0.52
N SER A 130 -4.78 2.43 -1.56
CA SER A 130 -3.71 2.68 -2.54
C SER A 130 -2.89 3.88 -2.12
N SER A 131 -1.76 3.65 -1.44
CA SER A 131 -0.92 4.70 -0.89
C SER A 131 0.53 4.59 -1.33
N LEU A 132 1.16 5.73 -1.59
CA LEU A 132 2.51 5.83 -2.13
C LEU A 132 3.54 6.02 -1.00
N SER A 133 4.68 5.36 -1.13
CA SER A 133 5.80 5.45 -0.20
C SER A 133 7.09 5.63 -0.96
N LEU A 134 7.80 6.74 -0.73
CA LEU A 134 9.10 7.00 -1.31
C LEU A 134 10.22 6.37 -0.48
N ARG A 135 11.12 5.66 -1.15
CA ARG A 135 12.36 5.08 -0.59
C ARG A 135 12.13 4.20 0.66
N GLY A 136 10.95 3.58 0.78
CA GLY A 136 10.63 2.73 1.93
C GLY A 136 10.36 3.45 3.25
N LEU A 137 10.29 4.80 3.25
CA LEU A 137 10.09 5.58 4.48
C LEU A 137 8.66 5.53 5.03
N GLY A 138 7.75 4.89 4.30
CA GLY A 138 6.34 4.73 4.65
C GLY A 138 5.44 5.82 4.06
N PRO A 139 4.13 5.50 3.85
CA PRO A 139 3.19 6.44 3.24
C PRO A 139 2.96 7.72 4.04
N ILE A 140 3.08 7.67 5.37
CA ILE A 140 2.93 8.83 6.27
C ILE A 140 4.08 9.85 6.14
N ARG A 141 5.17 9.52 5.44
CA ARG A 141 6.34 10.39 5.19
C ARG A 141 6.51 10.73 3.70
N THR A 142 5.47 10.45 2.91
CA THR A 142 5.39 10.77 1.47
C THR A 142 4.16 11.62 1.23
N LEU A 143 4.35 12.89 0.89
CA LEU A 143 3.23 13.80 0.66
C LEU A 143 2.62 13.56 -0.73
N THR A 144 1.34 13.19 -0.78
CA THR A 144 0.58 13.02 -2.02
C THR A 144 -0.31 14.24 -2.25
N LEU A 145 -0.20 14.86 -3.43
CA LEU A 145 -0.92 16.08 -3.81
C LEU A 145 -1.76 15.86 -5.06
N LEU A 146 -2.83 16.62 -5.19
CA LEU A 146 -3.61 16.80 -6.41
C LEU A 146 -3.56 18.29 -6.81
N ASP A 147 -2.99 18.57 -7.97
CA ASP A 147 -2.76 19.95 -8.47
C ASP A 147 -1.94 20.85 -7.53
N GLY A 148 -1.00 20.26 -6.78
CA GLY A 148 -0.18 20.95 -5.79
C GLY A 148 -0.87 21.24 -4.45
N GLN A 149 -2.12 20.77 -4.29
CA GLN A 149 -2.95 20.94 -3.10
C GLN A 149 -2.99 19.64 -2.29
N ARG A 150 -3.09 19.74 -0.98
CA ARG A 150 -3.26 18.58 -0.09
C ARG A 150 -4.62 17.94 -0.32
N VAL A 151 -4.75 16.68 0.03
CA VAL A 151 -6.02 15.93 -0.07
C VAL A 151 -6.27 15.25 1.28
N VAL A 152 -7.51 15.31 1.73
CA VAL A 152 -7.94 14.70 2.99
C VAL A 152 -7.55 13.22 3.07
N GLY A 153 -7.06 12.80 4.23
CA GLY A 153 -6.66 11.40 4.46
C GLY A 153 -7.84 10.42 4.36
N ALA A 154 -7.53 9.19 3.98
CA ALA A 154 -8.49 8.11 3.74
C ALA A 154 -8.45 7.00 4.82
N ASN A 155 -7.73 7.22 5.90
CA ASN A 155 -7.66 6.33 7.05
C ASN A 155 -7.25 7.09 8.32
N VAL A 156 -7.34 6.46 9.47
CA VAL A 156 -7.03 7.08 10.78
C VAL A 156 -5.61 7.66 10.88
N THR A 157 -4.67 7.22 10.05
CA THR A 157 -3.30 7.75 10.00
C THR A 157 -3.14 8.94 9.05
N GLY A 158 -4.20 9.38 8.38
CA GLY A 158 -4.18 10.55 7.49
C GLY A 158 -3.59 10.30 6.10
N VAL A 159 -3.40 9.06 5.69
CA VAL A 159 -2.82 8.70 4.39
C VAL A 159 -3.86 8.85 3.27
N THR A 160 -3.46 9.44 2.15
CA THR A 160 -4.32 9.67 0.97
C THR A 160 -4.47 8.39 0.15
N ASP A 161 -5.70 8.13 -0.37
CA ASP A 161 -5.99 7.05 -1.31
C ASP A 161 -5.95 7.56 -2.76
N VAL A 162 -4.91 7.20 -3.50
CA VAL A 162 -4.70 7.58 -4.91
C VAL A 162 -5.82 7.05 -5.83
N SER A 163 -6.48 5.96 -5.45
CA SER A 163 -7.60 5.40 -6.22
C SER A 163 -8.82 6.33 -6.28
N GLN A 164 -8.88 7.36 -5.42
CA GLN A 164 -9.95 8.36 -5.40
C GLN A 164 -9.70 9.55 -6.35
N PHE A 165 -8.59 9.55 -7.11
CA PHE A 165 -8.21 10.66 -7.99
C PHE A 165 -8.76 10.49 -9.42
N PRO A 166 -9.00 11.61 -10.16
CA PRO A 166 -9.52 11.59 -11.53
C PRO A 166 -8.43 11.21 -12.55
N GLN A 167 -8.24 9.92 -12.80
CA GLN A 167 -7.11 9.37 -13.54
C GLN A 167 -7.08 9.79 -15.02
N LEU A 168 -8.25 9.86 -15.69
CA LEU A 168 -8.33 10.19 -17.12
C LEU A 168 -7.93 11.64 -17.42
N LEU A 169 -8.08 12.54 -16.44
CA LEU A 169 -7.70 13.95 -16.54
C LEU A 169 -6.27 14.24 -16.06
N VAL A 170 -5.54 13.25 -15.51
CA VAL A 170 -4.15 13.46 -15.12
C VAL A 170 -3.30 13.70 -16.37
N LYS A 171 -2.70 14.89 -16.47
CA LYS A 171 -1.76 15.28 -17.53
C LYS A 171 -0.35 14.75 -17.28
N ARG A 172 0.06 14.70 -16.01
CA ARG A 172 1.34 14.17 -15.58
C ARG A 172 1.36 13.87 -14.08
N VAL A 173 2.31 13.07 -13.66
CA VAL A 173 2.65 12.84 -12.26
C VAL A 173 4.09 13.23 -12.02
N ASP A 174 4.30 14.14 -11.08
CA ASP A 174 5.62 14.59 -10.67
C ASP A 174 6.03 13.83 -9.40
N VAL A 175 7.12 13.08 -9.47
CA VAL A 175 7.70 12.35 -8.33
C VAL A 175 8.97 13.05 -7.89
N VAL A 176 8.88 13.82 -6.83
CA VAL A 176 10.00 14.57 -6.22
C VAL A 176 10.65 13.69 -5.17
N THR A 177 11.88 13.27 -5.41
CA THR A 177 12.62 12.39 -4.50
C THR A 177 13.60 13.20 -3.65
N GLY A 178 13.20 13.50 -2.43
CA GLY A 178 14.01 14.29 -1.48
C GLY A 178 13.15 15.23 -0.66
N GLY A 179 13.72 15.76 0.40
CA GLY A 179 12.99 16.61 1.32
C GLY A 179 12.39 17.83 0.65
N ALA A 180 11.10 18.03 0.88
CA ALA A 180 10.33 19.13 0.31
C ALA A 180 9.45 19.83 1.35
N SER A 181 9.70 19.62 2.64
CA SER A 181 8.91 20.24 3.72
C SER A 181 9.00 21.77 3.74
N ALA A 182 10.11 22.36 3.34
CA ALA A 182 10.25 23.80 3.21
C ALA A 182 9.28 24.38 2.18
N SER A 183 9.02 23.69 1.07
CA SER A 183 8.12 24.15 0.00
C SER A 183 6.66 23.73 0.24
N TYR A 184 6.40 22.53 0.82
CA TYR A 184 5.06 21.92 0.91
C TYR A 184 4.56 21.62 2.33
N GLY A 185 5.36 21.89 3.36
CA GLY A 185 5.01 21.62 4.77
C GLY A 185 5.25 20.17 5.18
N SER A 186 4.60 19.75 6.27
CA SER A 186 4.73 18.42 6.89
C SER A 186 4.52 17.25 5.90
N ASP A 187 5.08 16.09 6.27
CA ASP A 187 4.90 14.78 5.61
C ASP A 187 5.73 14.58 4.34
N ALA A 188 6.45 15.61 3.87
CA ALA A 188 7.31 15.57 2.70
C ALA A 188 8.77 15.20 3.03
N ILE A 189 8.99 14.25 3.96
CA ILE A 189 10.34 13.77 4.34
C ILE A 189 10.98 12.96 3.21
N GLY A 190 10.28 11.95 2.70
CA GLY A 190 10.73 11.14 1.56
C GLY A 190 10.61 11.89 0.24
N GLY A 191 9.72 12.86 0.18
CA GLY A 191 9.41 13.67 -0.98
C GLY A 191 7.93 13.87 -1.21
N VAL A 192 7.60 14.22 -2.46
CA VAL A 192 6.24 14.56 -2.90
C VAL A 192 5.88 13.78 -4.15
N VAL A 193 4.64 13.29 -4.22
CA VAL A 193 4.04 12.79 -5.45
C VAL A 193 2.84 13.67 -5.78
N ASN A 194 2.95 14.45 -6.85
CA ASN A 194 1.93 15.40 -7.26
C ASN A 194 1.26 14.96 -8.57
N PHE A 195 -0.05 14.78 -8.52
CA PHE A 195 -0.91 14.49 -9.66
C PHE A 195 -1.43 15.80 -10.23
N VAL A 196 -1.03 16.10 -11.44
CA VAL A 196 -1.39 17.34 -12.11
C VAL A 196 -2.46 17.06 -13.17
N THR A 197 -3.64 17.68 -13.02
CA THR A 197 -4.74 17.53 -13.96
C THR A 197 -4.60 18.49 -15.15
N ASP A 198 -5.28 18.19 -16.25
CA ASP A 198 -5.41 19.08 -17.40
C ASP A 198 -6.55 20.07 -17.15
N LYS A 199 -6.19 21.22 -16.56
CA LYS A 199 -7.15 22.23 -16.08
C LYS A 199 -7.96 22.92 -17.19
N LYS A 200 -7.40 23.01 -18.40
CA LYS A 200 -8.01 23.61 -19.60
C LYS A 200 -8.21 22.56 -20.69
N PHE A 201 -8.52 21.31 -20.30
CA PHE A 201 -8.83 20.27 -21.27
C PHE A 201 -10.05 20.65 -22.10
N GLU A 202 -9.94 20.50 -23.42
CA GLU A 202 -11.04 20.69 -24.37
C GLU A 202 -11.24 19.41 -25.18
N GLY A 203 -12.50 19.11 -25.47
CA GLY A 203 -12.90 17.92 -26.18
C GLY A 203 -13.54 16.84 -25.32
N PHE A 204 -13.49 15.63 -25.80
CA PHE A 204 -14.05 14.44 -25.15
C PHE A 204 -13.05 13.29 -25.18
N LYS A 205 -12.80 12.71 -24.01
CA LYS A 205 -12.01 11.47 -23.87
C LYS A 205 -12.91 10.36 -23.38
N PHE A 206 -12.72 9.17 -23.93
CA PHE A 206 -13.39 7.97 -23.50
C PHE A 206 -12.37 6.82 -23.49
N ASN A 207 -12.37 6.01 -22.44
CA ASN A 207 -11.54 4.84 -22.30
C ASN A 207 -12.37 3.66 -21.81
N VAL A 208 -12.28 2.54 -22.49
CA VAL A 208 -12.83 1.26 -22.05
C VAL A 208 -11.75 0.20 -22.18
N GLU A 209 -11.57 -0.56 -21.11
CA GLU A 209 -10.62 -1.67 -21.10
C GLU A 209 -11.15 -2.82 -20.27
N GLY A 210 -10.64 -4.03 -20.58
CA GLY A 210 -10.91 -5.23 -19.82
C GLY A 210 -9.75 -6.20 -19.90
N GLY A 211 -9.61 -7.01 -18.87
CA GLY A 211 -8.53 -7.99 -18.79
C GLY A 211 -8.80 -9.10 -17.79
N GLN A 212 -7.90 -10.08 -17.80
CA GLN A 212 -7.88 -11.20 -16.87
C GLN A 212 -6.50 -11.86 -16.87
N THR A 213 -6.23 -12.67 -15.84
CA THR A 213 -5.01 -13.45 -15.79
C THR A 213 -5.07 -14.67 -16.72
N THR A 214 -3.93 -15.34 -16.92
CA THR A 214 -3.85 -16.63 -17.60
C THR A 214 -4.65 -17.74 -16.89
N TYR A 215 -4.96 -17.54 -15.60
CA TYR A 215 -5.77 -18.43 -14.77
C TYR A 215 -7.27 -18.11 -14.81
N HIS A 216 -7.70 -17.18 -15.68
CA HIS A 216 -9.09 -16.71 -15.80
C HIS A 216 -9.68 -16.11 -14.51
N ASP A 217 -8.83 -15.75 -13.56
CA ASP A 217 -9.17 -14.99 -12.37
C ASP A 217 -8.74 -13.51 -12.53
N ASP A 218 -8.82 -12.70 -11.48
CA ASP A 218 -8.52 -11.26 -11.48
C ASP A 218 -9.12 -10.51 -12.68
N LYS A 219 -10.37 -10.83 -13.02
CA LYS A 219 -11.07 -10.12 -14.09
C LYS A 219 -11.16 -8.66 -13.73
N ASN A 220 -10.69 -7.81 -14.62
CA ASN A 220 -10.69 -6.36 -14.41
C ASN A 220 -11.30 -5.64 -15.59
N GLY A 221 -11.80 -4.44 -15.33
CA GLY A 221 -12.35 -3.58 -16.37
C GLY A 221 -12.49 -2.16 -15.88
N THR A 222 -12.34 -1.22 -16.82
CA THR A 222 -12.45 0.22 -16.56
C THR A 222 -13.30 0.87 -17.63
N LEU A 223 -14.14 1.79 -17.20
CA LEU A 223 -14.94 2.67 -18.05
C LEU A 223 -14.72 4.10 -17.57
N GLN A 224 -14.21 4.96 -18.44
CA GLN A 224 -13.86 6.33 -18.09
C GLN A 224 -14.30 7.28 -19.20
N ALA A 225 -14.84 8.42 -18.82
CA ALA A 225 -15.19 9.50 -19.74
C ALA A 225 -14.76 10.84 -19.14
N ALA A 226 -14.23 11.72 -19.98
CA ALA A 226 -13.93 13.10 -19.61
C ALA A 226 -14.41 14.04 -20.72
N PHE A 227 -14.86 15.20 -20.28
CA PHE A 227 -15.38 16.26 -21.14
C PHE A 227 -14.75 17.58 -20.74
N GLY A 228 -14.43 18.42 -21.70
CA GLY A 228 -13.99 19.77 -21.49
C GLY A 228 -14.44 20.69 -22.60
N LYS A 229 -14.88 21.89 -22.24
CA LYS A 229 -15.28 22.90 -23.21
C LYS A 229 -15.11 24.30 -22.66
N ALA A 230 -14.65 25.20 -23.54
CA ALA A 230 -14.65 26.62 -23.31
C ALA A 230 -15.98 27.27 -23.83
N PHE A 231 -16.42 28.28 -23.13
CA PHE A 231 -17.63 29.07 -23.43
C PHE A 231 -17.34 30.56 -23.21
N MET A 232 -18.23 31.46 -23.65
CA MET A 232 -18.13 32.90 -23.42
C MET A 232 -16.81 33.49 -23.98
N ASP A 233 -16.50 33.21 -25.23
CA ASP A 233 -15.24 33.63 -25.87
C ASP A 233 -14.01 33.20 -25.05
N ASP A 234 -13.97 31.91 -24.72
CA ASP A 234 -12.89 31.22 -23.96
C ASP A 234 -12.70 31.70 -22.51
N ARG A 235 -13.68 32.45 -21.97
CA ARG A 235 -13.59 32.93 -20.57
C ARG A 235 -14.11 31.94 -19.55
N LEU A 236 -15.02 31.03 -19.89
CA LEU A 236 -15.58 30.03 -19.00
C LEU A 236 -15.13 28.63 -19.44
N HIS A 237 -14.27 28.01 -18.68
CA HIS A 237 -13.81 26.63 -18.90
C HIS A 237 -14.50 25.65 -17.96
N VAL A 238 -15.14 24.63 -18.52
CA VAL A 238 -15.79 23.56 -17.77
C VAL A 238 -15.12 22.24 -18.16
N THR A 239 -14.55 21.57 -17.18
CA THR A 239 -13.92 20.26 -17.34
C THR A 239 -14.54 19.28 -16.34
N GLY A 240 -14.84 18.06 -16.78
CA GLY A 240 -15.37 17.02 -15.90
C GLY A 240 -14.93 15.62 -16.31
N SER A 241 -14.92 14.70 -15.37
CA SER A 241 -14.75 13.27 -15.65
C SER A 241 -15.60 12.41 -14.73
N VAL A 242 -15.97 11.25 -15.26
CA VAL A 242 -16.59 10.16 -14.52
C VAL A 242 -15.86 8.86 -14.84
N GLU A 243 -15.58 8.07 -13.81
CA GLU A 243 -14.80 6.86 -13.94
C GLU A 243 -15.38 5.74 -13.10
N TYR A 244 -15.41 4.56 -13.68
CA TYR A 244 -15.73 3.30 -13.00
C TYR A 244 -14.66 2.28 -13.31
N GLY A 245 -14.09 1.66 -12.27
CA GLY A 245 -13.13 0.58 -12.41
C GLY A 245 -13.45 -0.56 -11.45
N ARG A 246 -13.24 -1.78 -11.90
CA ARG A 246 -13.37 -2.98 -11.08
C ARG A 246 -12.20 -3.92 -11.34
N GLU A 247 -11.60 -4.39 -10.27
CA GLU A 247 -10.57 -5.44 -10.27
C GLU A 247 -11.07 -6.55 -9.35
N LYS A 248 -11.35 -7.73 -9.89
CA LYS A 248 -11.82 -8.87 -9.09
C LYS A 248 -10.62 -9.50 -8.38
N GLY A 249 -10.76 -9.74 -7.08
CA GLY A 249 -9.69 -10.31 -6.26
C GLY A 249 -9.25 -11.70 -6.71
N ILE A 250 -8.13 -12.15 -6.17
CA ILE A 250 -7.59 -13.49 -6.33
C ILE A 250 -7.69 -14.20 -4.99
N GLU A 251 -8.40 -15.30 -4.94
CA GLU A 251 -8.45 -16.18 -3.78
C GLU A 251 -7.31 -17.21 -3.85
N SER A 252 -6.67 -17.46 -2.72
CA SER A 252 -5.67 -18.50 -2.58
C SER A 252 -6.35 -19.87 -2.56
N PRO A 253 -5.84 -20.84 -3.32
CA PRO A 253 -6.32 -22.21 -3.23
C PRO A 253 -5.92 -22.90 -1.91
N GLY A 254 -5.02 -22.28 -1.15
CA GLY A 254 -4.34 -22.89 -0.01
C GLY A 254 -2.96 -23.41 -0.37
N PHE A 255 -2.14 -23.61 0.65
CA PHE A 255 -0.77 -24.07 0.45
C PHE A 255 -0.73 -25.53 0.00
N GLY A 256 -0.02 -25.79 -1.08
CA GLY A 256 0.12 -27.13 -1.65
C GLY A 256 -1.07 -27.61 -2.48
N GLU A 257 -2.10 -26.79 -2.63
CA GLU A 257 -3.28 -27.12 -3.44
C GLU A 257 -3.22 -26.43 -4.80
N VAL A 258 -3.87 -27.05 -5.80
CA VAL A 258 -4.06 -26.49 -7.13
C VAL A 258 -5.44 -25.87 -7.16
N GLY A 259 -5.50 -24.55 -7.36
CA GLY A 259 -6.75 -23.83 -7.48
C GLY A 259 -7.50 -24.11 -8.77
N PRO A 260 -8.73 -23.60 -8.88
CA PRO A 260 -9.47 -23.61 -10.13
C PRO A 260 -8.59 -23.01 -11.24
N ASN A 261 -8.61 -23.60 -12.43
CA ASN A 261 -7.84 -23.14 -13.60
C ASN A 261 -6.31 -23.26 -13.49
N GLY A 262 -5.81 -24.10 -12.58
CA GLY A 262 -4.40 -24.45 -12.50
C GLY A 262 -3.50 -23.43 -11.83
N ARG A 263 -4.04 -22.42 -11.14
CA ARG A 263 -3.23 -21.58 -10.24
C ARG A 263 -2.76 -22.45 -9.09
N THR A 264 -1.46 -22.52 -8.93
CA THR A 264 -0.83 -23.34 -7.90
C THR A 264 -0.16 -22.45 -6.89
N TRP A 265 -0.19 -22.89 -5.64
CA TRP A 265 0.48 -22.23 -4.54
C TRP A 265 1.43 -23.22 -3.91
N TYR A 266 2.69 -23.06 -4.27
CA TYR A 266 3.70 -24.06 -3.95
C TYR A 266 4.38 -23.83 -2.63
N LYS A 267 4.89 -24.93 -2.10
CA LYS A 267 6.06 -25.01 -1.27
C LYS A 267 5.93 -24.50 0.14
N ASN A 268 4.81 -23.99 0.59
CA ASN A 268 4.61 -23.51 1.97
C ASN A 268 5.93 -23.38 2.76
N PRO A 269 6.83 -22.40 2.47
CA PRO A 269 8.09 -22.28 3.12
C PRO A 269 7.92 -21.72 4.53
N ALA A 270 8.65 -22.27 5.48
CA ALA A 270 8.68 -21.78 6.86
C ALA A 270 10.10 -21.84 7.43
N TYR A 271 10.32 -21.09 8.51
CA TYR A 271 11.51 -21.29 9.33
C TYR A 271 11.32 -22.48 10.25
N GLN A 272 12.21 -23.45 10.13
CA GLN A 272 12.46 -24.40 11.17
C GLN A 272 13.44 -23.78 12.17
N VAL A 273 13.05 -23.65 13.45
CA VAL A 273 13.83 -22.94 14.46
C VAL A 273 14.17 -23.89 15.60
N ARG A 274 15.45 -24.14 15.82
CA ARG A 274 15.96 -24.94 16.94
C ARG A 274 16.00 -24.07 18.21
N PRO A 275 15.82 -24.65 19.42
CA PRO A 275 16.06 -23.94 20.67
C PRO A 275 17.45 -23.32 20.71
N LEU A 276 17.53 -22.08 21.23
CA LEU A 276 18.82 -21.38 21.32
C LEU A 276 19.88 -22.19 22.08
N SER A 277 19.48 -22.87 23.16
CA SER A 277 20.33 -23.77 23.97
C SER A 277 20.90 -24.98 23.21
N ALA A 278 20.29 -25.35 22.08
CA ALA A 278 20.77 -26.48 21.25
C ALA A 278 21.78 -26.05 20.19
N THR A 279 22.16 -24.78 20.09
CA THR A 279 23.06 -24.27 19.03
C THR A 279 24.55 -24.40 19.36
N THR A 280 24.89 -24.99 20.51
CA THR A 280 26.27 -25.30 20.91
C THR A 280 26.86 -26.48 20.15
N ASP A 281 26.05 -27.18 19.34
CA ASP A 281 26.47 -28.36 18.56
C ASP A 281 27.07 -27.99 17.18
N GLY A 282 27.30 -26.73 16.91
CA GLY A 282 27.88 -26.24 15.65
C GLY A 282 26.94 -26.32 14.43
N LYS A 283 25.64 -26.52 14.65
CA LYS A 283 24.61 -26.48 13.60
C LYS A 283 23.80 -25.18 13.67
N PRO A 284 23.24 -24.71 12.53
CA PRO A 284 22.46 -23.47 12.51
C PRO A 284 21.18 -23.57 13.35
N GLN A 285 20.74 -22.44 13.89
CA GLN A 285 19.49 -22.34 14.62
C GLN A 285 18.29 -22.37 13.65
N TYR A 286 18.39 -21.68 12.54
CA TYR A 286 17.33 -21.54 11.54
C TYR A 286 17.64 -22.36 10.30
N THR A 287 16.61 -23.03 9.77
CA THR A 287 16.63 -23.66 8.44
C THR A 287 15.34 -23.30 7.72
N VAL A 288 15.41 -22.90 6.46
CA VAL A 288 14.23 -22.74 5.63
C VAL A 288 13.81 -24.10 5.10
N ILE A 289 12.60 -24.50 5.41
CA ILE A 289 11.98 -25.74 4.96
C ILE A 289 10.85 -25.44 3.98
N GLU A 290 10.62 -26.36 3.07
CA GLU A 290 9.43 -26.36 2.18
C GLU A 290 8.44 -27.42 2.65
N HIS A 291 7.17 -27.32 2.20
CA HIS A 291 6.09 -28.22 2.62
C HIS A 291 5.85 -28.26 4.13
N ALA A 292 6.03 -27.09 4.76
CA ALA A 292 5.83 -26.94 6.20
C ALA A 292 4.37 -27.10 6.57
N GLN A 293 4.09 -27.93 7.57
CA GLN A 293 2.77 -28.13 8.14
C GLN A 293 2.81 -27.83 9.64
N GLN A 294 1.84 -27.08 10.13
CA GLN A 294 1.73 -26.85 11.57
C GLN A 294 1.19 -28.12 12.25
N TYR A 295 1.79 -28.50 13.37
CA TYR A 295 1.38 -29.68 14.11
C TYR A 295 0.38 -29.42 15.25
N GLN A 296 -0.01 -28.17 15.45
CA GLN A 296 -0.86 -27.73 16.57
C GLN A 296 -2.35 -27.87 16.28
N TYR A 297 -2.75 -28.21 15.07
CA TYR A 297 -4.15 -28.39 14.68
C TYR A 297 -4.29 -29.25 13.42
N ALA A 298 -5.46 -29.85 13.23
CA ALA A 298 -5.83 -30.55 11.99
C ALA A 298 -7.11 -29.93 11.39
N LYS A 299 -7.38 -30.28 10.15
CA LYS A 299 -8.54 -29.76 9.37
C LYS A 299 -9.86 -29.82 10.15
N TYR A 300 -10.12 -30.95 10.81
CA TYR A 300 -11.35 -31.21 11.58
C TYR A 300 -11.10 -31.50 13.05
N GLY A 301 -9.91 -31.14 13.54
CA GLY A 301 -9.51 -31.22 14.93
C GLY A 301 -8.46 -32.26 15.24
N LEU A 302 -7.62 -31.93 16.23
CA LEU A 302 -6.49 -32.70 16.71
C LEU A 302 -6.34 -32.53 18.21
N ILE A 303 -6.18 -33.63 18.94
CA ILE A 303 -5.76 -33.61 20.36
C ILE A 303 -4.26 -33.32 20.41
N THR A 304 -3.89 -32.23 21.09
CA THR A 304 -2.53 -31.67 21.01
C THR A 304 -1.67 -31.95 22.23
N ASN A 305 -2.22 -32.52 23.29
CA ASN A 305 -1.46 -32.85 24.50
C ASN A 305 -1.97 -34.12 25.20
N GLY A 306 -1.22 -34.53 26.22
CA GLY A 306 -1.59 -35.64 27.12
C GLY A 306 -1.52 -37.02 26.46
N PRO A 307 -2.08 -38.05 27.13
CA PRO A 307 -2.01 -39.43 26.63
C PRO A 307 -2.67 -39.67 25.29
N LEU A 308 -3.65 -38.82 24.90
CA LEU A 308 -4.36 -38.90 23.63
C LEU A 308 -3.76 -38.02 22.52
N GLN A 309 -2.63 -37.38 22.75
CA GLN A 309 -1.95 -36.53 21.76
C GLN A 309 -1.75 -37.27 20.44
N GLY A 310 -2.05 -36.62 19.33
CA GLY A 310 -1.93 -37.19 17.99
C GLY A 310 -3.20 -37.91 17.52
N THR A 311 -4.29 -37.86 18.27
CA THR A 311 -5.60 -38.27 17.79
C THR A 311 -6.26 -37.12 17.06
N ALA A 312 -6.47 -37.29 15.75
CA ALA A 312 -7.24 -36.37 14.89
C ALA A 312 -8.63 -36.94 14.57
N PHE A 313 -9.50 -36.05 14.05
CA PHE A 313 -10.87 -36.41 13.72
C PHE A 313 -11.13 -36.20 12.24
N GLY A 314 -11.78 -37.17 11.63
CA GLY A 314 -12.16 -37.18 10.22
C GLY A 314 -13.64 -36.97 10.00
N LEU A 315 -14.16 -37.68 8.97
CA LEU A 315 -15.57 -37.64 8.62
C LEU A 315 -16.42 -38.16 9.80
N ASN A 316 -17.54 -37.49 10.09
CA ASN A 316 -18.46 -37.83 11.18
C ASN A 316 -17.82 -37.94 12.58
N GLY A 317 -16.65 -37.32 12.77
CA GLY A 317 -15.94 -37.37 14.05
C GLY A 317 -15.14 -38.65 14.30
N GLU A 318 -14.95 -39.53 13.31
CA GLU A 318 -14.16 -40.74 13.45
C GLU A 318 -12.71 -40.42 13.82
N PRO A 319 -12.20 -40.94 14.94
CA PRO A 319 -10.85 -40.66 15.37
C PRO A 319 -9.84 -41.47 14.56
N TYR A 320 -8.72 -40.85 14.20
CA TYR A 320 -7.60 -41.51 13.54
C TYR A 320 -6.26 -41.00 14.08
N LYS A 321 -5.17 -41.72 13.80
CA LYS A 321 -3.84 -41.30 14.20
C LYS A 321 -3.30 -40.28 13.20
N PHE A 322 -3.05 -39.04 13.66
CA PHE A 322 -2.51 -37.95 12.84
C PHE A 322 -1.06 -38.24 12.44
N ASN A 323 -0.81 -38.11 11.14
CA ASN A 323 0.54 -38.21 10.62
C ASN A 323 1.23 -36.85 10.66
N TYR A 324 2.21 -36.70 11.54
CA TYR A 324 2.98 -35.44 11.71
C TYR A 324 4.02 -35.23 10.61
N GLY A 325 4.16 -36.10 9.62
CA GLY A 325 5.17 -36.01 8.58
C GLY A 325 6.55 -36.54 9.02
N SER A 326 7.60 -36.07 8.37
CA SER A 326 8.95 -36.59 8.56
C SER A 326 9.41 -36.46 10.02
N ASN A 327 9.66 -37.61 10.67
CA ASN A 327 10.18 -37.74 12.01
C ASN A 327 9.37 -37.11 13.13
N GLY A 328 8.12 -36.69 12.87
CA GLY A 328 7.26 -36.10 13.88
C GLY A 328 6.72 -37.13 14.86
N VAL A 329 7.13 -37.07 16.13
CA VAL A 329 6.66 -37.96 17.21
C VAL A 329 6.05 -37.10 18.34
N PRO A 330 4.77 -37.30 18.70
CA PRO A 330 4.14 -36.58 19.80
C PRO A 330 4.74 -37.00 21.14
N THR A 331 4.93 -36.04 22.03
CA THR A 331 5.57 -36.26 23.35
C THR A 331 4.58 -36.37 24.51
N GLY A 332 3.31 -36.15 24.28
CA GLY A 332 2.28 -36.07 25.34
C GLY A 332 2.19 -34.68 26.01
N THR A 333 3.15 -33.81 25.81
CA THR A 333 3.24 -32.49 26.46
C THR A 333 2.79 -31.33 25.57
N GLY A 334 2.25 -31.62 24.39
CA GLY A 334 1.92 -30.60 23.37
C GLY A 334 3.07 -30.33 22.38
N ALA A 335 4.28 -30.77 22.69
CA ALA A 335 5.41 -30.74 21.77
C ALA A 335 5.42 -31.98 20.85
N VAL A 336 6.06 -31.85 19.70
CA VAL A 336 6.28 -32.94 18.75
C VAL A 336 7.76 -32.99 18.45
N THR A 337 8.42 -34.09 18.81
CA THR A 337 9.85 -34.28 18.48
C THR A 337 10.06 -34.63 17.02
N GLY A 338 11.21 -34.27 16.47
CA GLY A 338 11.50 -34.41 15.04
C GLY A 338 10.94 -33.29 14.16
N CYS A 339 9.97 -32.56 14.66
CA CYS A 339 9.52 -31.30 14.09
C CYS A 339 10.09 -30.13 14.88
N VAL A 340 10.24 -28.99 14.29
CA VAL A 340 10.66 -27.77 14.99
C VAL A 340 9.46 -26.84 15.11
N ASN A 341 9.09 -26.56 16.34
CA ASN A 341 7.93 -25.76 16.70
C ASN A 341 7.84 -24.48 15.84
N PRO A 342 6.72 -24.20 15.17
CA PRO A 342 5.49 -25.01 15.16
C PRO A 342 5.31 -25.91 13.91
N PHE A 343 6.37 -26.21 13.14
CA PHE A 343 6.26 -26.86 11.83
C PHE A 343 6.89 -28.24 11.75
N CYS A 344 6.20 -29.16 11.08
CA CYS A 344 6.72 -30.41 10.55
C CYS A 344 6.82 -30.35 9.02
N ILE A 345 7.51 -31.28 8.39
CA ILE A 345 7.60 -31.38 6.92
C ILE A 345 6.68 -32.49 6.43
N GLY A 346 5.72 -32.13 5.59
CA GLY A 346 4.73 -33.08 5.06
C GLY A 346 3.80 -33.62 6.15
N GLY A 347 3.23 -34.79 5.94
CA GLY A 347 2.25 -35.41 6.82
C GLY A 347 0.82 -35.11 6.43
N ASP A 348 -0.11 -35.26 7.37
CA ASP A 348 -1.50 -34.92 7.14
C ASP A 348 -1.65 -33.41 7.05
N LEU A 349 -2.53 -32.96 6.14
CA LEU A 349 -2.81 -31.53 6.03
C LEU A 349 -3.43 -31.00 7.30
N SER A 350 -2.78 -30.03 7.90
CA SER A 350 -3.30 -29.28 9.07
C SER A 350 -4.51 -28.41 8.76
N GLY A 351 -5.16 -28.65 7.63
CA GLY A 351 -6.14 -27.80 6.98
C GLY A 351 -5.48 -26.95 5.92
N SER A 352 -6.22 -26.57 4.89
CA SER A 352 -5.71 -25.67 3.85
C SER A 352 -5.47 -24.28 4.45
N VAL A 353 -4.30 -24.16 5.09
CA VAL A 353 -3.83 -22.89 5.63
C VAL A 353 -3.79 -21.88 4.48
N GLY A 354 -4.61 -20.86 4.57
CA GLY A 354 -4.73 -19.84 3.55
C GLY A 354 -5.73 -20.13 2.42
N ALA A 355 -6.42 -21.28 2.41
CA ALA A 355 -7.52 -21.50 1.45
C ALA A 355 -8.62 -20.46 1.64
N GLY A 356 -9.10 -19.89 0.52
CA GLY A 356 -10.11 -18.83 0.51
C GLY A 356 -9.63 -17.47 1.00
N THR A 357 -8.35 -17.32 1.41
CA THR A 357 -7.77 -16.00 1.69
C THR A 357 -7.41 -15.30 0.39
N ASN A 358 -7.39 -13.97 0.40
CA ASN A 358 -7.10 -13.23 -0.82
C ASN A 358 -5.62 -12.90 -0.99
N LEU A 359 -5.07 -13.20 -2.16
CA LEU A 359 -3.77 -12.72 -2.63
C LEU A 359 -3.86 -11.30 -3.16
N ALA A 360 -4.99 -10.97 -3.76
CA ALA A 360 -5.36 -9.64 -4.20
C ALA A 360 -6.82 -9.41 -3.83
N MET A 361 -7.11 -8.22 -3.28
CA MET A 361 -8.48 -7.84 -2.90
C MET A 361 -9.34 -7.56 -4.13
N ASP A 362 -10.64 -7.83 -4.04
CA ASP A 362 -11.64 -7.23 -4.94
C ASP A 362 -11.67 -5.72 -4.68
N LEU A 363 -11.59 -4.92 -5.73
CA LEU A 363 -11.60 -3.47 -5.64
C LEU A 363 -12.53 -2.88 -6.69
N THR A 364 -13.46 -2.04 -6.24
CA THR A 364 -14.34 -1.25 -7.12
C THR A 364 -14.12 0.23 -6.86
N ARG A 365 -13.90 0.98 -7.92
CA ARG A 365 -13.58 2.40 -7.89
C ARG A 365 -14.63 3.19 -8.67
N GLN A 366 -15.13 4.29 -8.08
CA GLN A 366 -16.02 5.27 -8.71
C GLN A 366 -15.45 6.65 -8.44
N VAL A 367 -15.17 7.42 -9.47
CA VAL A 367 -14.61 8.76 -9.34
C VAL A 367 -15.40 9.73 -10.20
N GLY A 368 -15.72 10.88 -9.62
CA GLY A 368 -16.28 12.03 -10.31
C GLY A 368 -15.43 13.27 -10.04
N TYR A 369 -15.17 14.04 -11.06
CA TYR A 369 -14.40 15.27 -10.96
C TYR A 369 -15.03 16.35 -11.83
N THR A 370 -15.06 17.58 -11.35
CA THR A 370 -15.40 18.74 -12.15
C THR A 370 -14.54 19.93 -11.75
N ARG A 371 -14.18 20.73 -12.74
CA ARG A 371 -13.56 22.04 -12.57
C ARG A 371 -14.29 23.04 -13.45
N VAL A 372 -14.65 24.15 -12.85
CA VAL A 372 -15.21 25.32 -13.53
C VAL A 372 -14.27 26.48 -13.27
N GLY A 373 -13.64 27.00 -14.31
CA GLY A 373 -12.77 28.17 -14.27
C GLY A 373 -13.40 29.33 -15.04
N PHE A 374 -13.38 30.51 -14.47
CA PHE A 374 -13.88 31.72 -15.13
C PHE A 374 -12.76 32.77 -15.14
N ASP A 375 -12.31 33.12 -16.33
CA ASP A 375 -11.35 34.21 -16.57
C ASP A 375 -12.07 35.55 -16.43
N ILE A 376 -11.91 36.20 -15.25
CA ILE A 376 -12.45 37.55 -14.98
C ILE A 376 -11.78 38.54 -15.94
N SER A 377 -10.51 38.37 -16.18
CA SER A 377 -9.69 39.08 -17.15
C SER A 377 -8.69 38.10 -17.79
N PRO A 378 -7.94 38.51 -18.84
CA PRO A 378 -6.91 37.65 -19.40
C PRO A 378 -5.85 37.17 -18.41
N ASP A 379 -5.67 37.89 -17.31
CA ASP A 379 -4.65 37.62 -16.30
C ASP A 379 -5.21 37.04 -14.96
N HIS A 380 -6.54 36.97 -14.79
CA HIS A 380 -7.16 36.57 -13.53
C HIS A 380 -8.26 35.55 -13.72
N GLU A 381 -8.11 34.38 -13.11
CA GLU A 381 -9.10 33.29 -13.08
C GLU A 381 -9.65 33.10 -11.67
N ILE A 382 -10.97 32.93 -11.54
CA ILE A 382 -11.58 32.29 -10.38
C ILE A 382 -12.00 30.88 -10.75
N TYR A 383 -11.87 29.92 -9.83
CA TYR A 383 -12.23 28.54 -10.14
C TYR A 383 -12.93 27.84 -8.99
N PHE A 384 -13.73 26.86 -9.36
CA PHE A 384 -14.33 25.88 -8.46
C PHE A 384 -13.91 24.49 -8.92
N THR A 385 -13.51 23.63 -7.97
CA THR A 385 -13.21 22.22 -8.22
C THR A 385 -13.98 21.36 -7.23
N ALA A 386 -14.64 20.31 -7.72
CA ALA A 386 -15.22 19.27 -6.89
C ALA A 386 -14.64 17.91 -7.29
N ASN A 387 -14.26 17.11 -6.29
CA ASN A 387 -13.81 15.74 -6.48
C ASN A 387 -14.60 14.81 -5.56
N PHE A 388 -15.15 13.75 -6.15
CA PHE A 388 -15.80 12.63 -5.47
C PHE A 388 -15.06 11.38 -5.81
N GLY A 389 -14.69 10.57 -4.79
CA GLY A 389 -14.04 9.28 -4.99
C GLY A 389 -14.60 8.26 -4.02
N LYS A 390 -15.10 7.14 -4.54
CA LYS A 390 -15.57 6.02 -3.73
C LYS A 390 -14.83 4.74 -4.12
N VAL A 391 -14.17 4.12 -3.14
CA VAL A 391 -13.44 2.87 -3.28
C VAL A 391 -14.04 1.86 -2.34
N LYS A 392 -14.48 0.73 -2.88
CA LYS A 392 -14.95 -0.42 -2.13
C LYS A 392 -14.00 -1.57 -2.35
N SER A 393 -13.62 -2.26 -1.27
CA SER A 393 -12.82 -3.47 -1.34
C SER A 393 -13.53 -4.62 -0.63
N HIS A 394 -13.18 -5.85 -0.99
CA HIS A 394 -13.62 -7.04 -0.31
C HIS A 394 -12.48 -8.06 -0.30
N PHE A 395 -12.29 -8.73 0.82
CA PHE A 395 -11.30 -9.81 0.93
C PHE A 395 -11.55 -10.64 2.19
N SER A 396 -11.01 -11.86 2.18
CA SER A 396 -10.92 -12.74 3.34
C SER A 396 -9.46 -12.82 3.80
N PRO A 397 -9.10 -12.27 4.96
CA PRO A 397 -7.71 -12.23 5.44
C PRO A 397 -7.23 -13.56 6.01
N ASN A 398 -8.14 -14.34 6.57
CA ASN A 398 -7.87 -15.66 7.16
C ASN A 398 -9.19 -16.44 7.28
N PRO A 399 -9.14 -17.76 7.47
CA PRO A 399 -10.34 -18.59 7.58
C PRO A 399 -11.10 -18.48 8.93
N GLY A 400 -10.93 -17.41 9.63
CA GLY A 400 -11.68 -17.13 10.84
C GLY A 400 -11.03 -17.62 12.14
N ALA A 401 -11.81 -17.85 13.17
CA ALA A 401 -11.35 -18.46 14.44
C ALA A 401 -10.73 -19.84 14.21
N ALA A 402 -10.16 -19.99 13.09
CA ALA A 402 -9.83 -21.15 12.32
C ALA A 402 -8.55 -21.81 12.78
N LYS A 403 -7.84 -21.39 13.76
CA LYS A 403 -6.55 -21.95 14.11
C LYS A 403 -6.35 -21.88 15.61
N ASN A 404 -7.34 -22.39 16.28
CA ASN A 404 -7.29 -22.50 17.72
C ASN A 404 -6.54 -23.77 18.10
N ALA A 405 -5.30 -23.62 18.56
CA ALA A 405 -4.45 -24.74 18.96
C ALA A 405 -4.60 -25.13 20.43
N ASN A 406 -5.25 -24.29 21.22
CA ASN A 406 -5.28 -24.42 22.69
C ASN A 406 -6.71 -24.40 23.24
N LEU A 407 -7.67 -24.92 22.49
CA LEU A 407 -9.00 -25.11 23.00
C LEU A 407 -9.01 -26.22 24.04
N THR A 408 -9.71 -26.03 25.13
CA THR A 408 -9.89 -27.09 26.13
C THR A 408 -11.22 -27.81 25.87
N ILE A 409 -11.14 -29.10 25.61
CA ILE A 409 -12.33 -29.98 25.47
C ILE A 409 -12.43 -30.86 26.70
N GLN A 410 -13.60 -30.85 27.35
CA GLN A 410 -13.91 -31.71 28.46
C GLN A 410 -14.19 -33.14 27.99
N CYS A 411 -13.67 -34.14 28.65
CA CYS A 411 -13.91 -35.55 28.34
C CYS A 411 -15.40 -35.97 28.51
N SER A 412 -16.18 -35.18 29.25
CA SER A 412 -17.63 -35.32 29.34
C SER A 412 -18.42 -34.63 28.21
N ASN A 413 -17.72 -34.08 27.21
CA ASN A 413 -18.39 -33.43 26.05
C ASN A 413 -19.18 -34.49 25.25
N PRO A 414 -20.50 -34.35 25.08
CA PRO A 414 -21.33 -35.34 24.39
C PRO A 414 -21.08 -35.50 22.89
N TYR A 415 -20.29 -34.61 22.28
CA TYR A 415 -19.90 -34.71 20.87
C TYR A 415 -18.67 -35.59 20.68
N LEU A 416 -17.98 -35.99 21.75
CA LEU A 416 -16.85 -36.91 21.63
C LEU A 416 -17.33 -38.32 21.26
N PRO A 417 -16.59 -39.01 20.34
CA PRO A 417 -16.79 -40.42 20.11
C PRO A 417 -16.67 -41.26 21.39
N ALA A 418 -17.48 -42.31 21.54
CA ALA A 418 -17.46 -43.18 22.72
C ALA A 418 -16.06 -43.77 23.00
N SER A 419 -15.28 -44.05 21.98
CA SER A 419 -13.87 -44.51 22.05
C SER A 419 -12.95 -43.48 22.75
N ILE A 420 -13.15 -42.20 22.46
CA ILE A 420 -12.34 -41.12 23.08
C ILE A 420 -12.77 -40.92 24.54
N ALA A 421 -14.08 -40.92 24.83
CA ALA A 421 -14.58 -40.83 26.19
C ALA A 421 -14.08 -42.01 27.06
N ALA A 422 -14.08 -43.23 26.53
CA ALA A 422 -13.48 -44.41 27.17
C ALA A 422 -11.98 -44.29 27.38
N ALA A 423 -11.26 -43.77 26.40
CA ALA A 423 -9.81 -43.52 26.47
C ALA A 423 -9.48 -42.45 27.52
N CYS A 424 -10.31 -41.41 27.66
CA CYS A 424 -10.19 -40.42 28.75
C CYS A 424 -10.29 -41.10 30.11
N ALA A 425 -11.32 -41.96 30.32
CA ALA A 425 -11.53 -42.69 31.58
C ALA A 425 -10.35 -43.62 31.87
N ALA A 426 -9.88 -44.40 30.88
CA ALA A 426 -8.76 -45.31 31.02
C ALA A 426 -7.44 -44.60 31.37
N ASN A 427 -7.26 -43.33 30.98
CA ASN A 427 -6.07 -42.54 31.30
C ASN A 427 -6.30 -41.57 32.49
N ASN A 428 -7.40 -41.63 33.15
CA ASN A 428 -7.74 -40.73 34.27
C ASN A 428 -7.62 -39.23 33.95
N ILE A 429 -8.00 -38.81 32.73
CA ILE A 429 -8.00 -37.41 32.32
C ILE A 429 -9.44 -36.89 32.23
N THR A 430 -9.63 -35.62 32.59
CA THR A 430 -10.93 -34.94 32.55
C THR A 430 -11.09 -34.02 31.37
N SER A 431 -9.97 -33.61 30.76
CA SER A 431 -9.94 -32.72 29.60
C SER A 431 -8.61 -32.88 28.82
N PHE A 432 -8.59 -32.37 27.63
CA PHE A 432 -7.39 -32.29 26.80
C PHE A 432 -7.36 -30.99 25.97
N GLN A 433 -6.17 -30.63 25.47
CA GLN A 433 -6.03 -29.50 24.54
C GLN A 433 -6.36 -29.96 23.12
N TYR A 434 -6.99 -29.07 22.36
CA TYR A 434 -7.53 -29.36 21.05
C TYR A 434 -7.19 -28.23 20.05
N GLY A 435 -6.78 -28.58 18.86
CA GLY A 435 -6.49 -27.65 17.79
C GLY A 435 -7.30 -27.97 16.54
N THR A 436 -7.94 -26.97 15.97
CA THR A 436 -8.76 -27.11 14.74
C THR A 436 -8.51 -25.99 13.77
N ALA A 437 -8.51 -26.31 12.48
CA ALA A 437 -8.54 -25.33 11.39
C ALA A 437 -9.96 -24.83 11.07
N ASN A 438 -10.98 -25.25 11.82
CA ASN A 438 -12.38 -24.83 11.68
C ASN A 438 -12.92 -24.93 10.24
N ALA A 439 -12.48 -25.93 9.49
CA ALA A 439 -12.90 -26.14 8.09
C ALA A 439 -14.39 -26.46 7.94
N ILE A 440 -15.09 -26.63 9.07
CA ILE A 440 -16.54 -26.82 9.17
C ILE A 440 -17.33 -25.50 9.23
N PHE A 441 -16.67 -24.36 9.41
CA PHE A 441 -17.37 -23.11 9.45
C PHE A 441 -17.95 -22.78 8.07
N PRO A 442 -19.17 -22.22 8.01
CA PRO A 442 -19.86 -21.98 6.75
C PRO A 442 -19.15 -20.92 5.90
N GLU A 443 -18.51 -19.98 6.55
CA GLU A 443 -17.86 -18.84 5.88
C GLU A 443 -16.50 -18.51 6.53
N ASN A 444 -15.59 -17.98 5.72
CA ASN A 444 -14.37 -17.33 6.21
C ASN A 444 -14.70 -15.93 6.76
N ILE A 445 -13.80 -15.34 7.53
CA ILE A 445 -13.90 -13.93 7.88
C ILE A 445 -13.85 -13.09 6.63
N ASN A 446 -14.83 -12.22 6.43
CA ASN A 446 -14.95 -11.33 5.30
C ASN A 446 -14.83 -9.86 5.75
N VAL A 447 -13.98 -9.07 5.06
CA VAL A 447 -13.74 -7.66 5.37
C VAL A 447 -14.16 -6.79 4.18
N TYR A 448 -14.99 -5.79 4.45
CA TYR A 448 -15.57 -4.87 3.46
C TYR A 448 -15.19 -3.41 3.77
N PRO A 449 -13.98 -2.96 3.41
CA PRO A 449 -13.63 -1.55 3.53
C PRO A 449 -14.30 -0.72 2.43
N THR A 450 -14.90 0.39 2.81
CA THR A 450 -15.41 1.41 1.88
C THR A 450 -14.81 2.75 2.25
N ARG A 451 -14.24 3.48 1.29
CA ARG A 451 -13.72 4.84 1.44
C ARG A 451 -14.43 5.77 0.49
N GLU A 452 -14.98 6.86 0.99
CA GLU A 452 -15.71 7.84 0.20
C GLU A 452 -15.21 9.24 0.50
N MET A 453 -14.54 9.84 -0.48
CA MET A 453 -14.02 11.20 -0.42
C MET A 453 -14.98 12.17 -1.10
N ARG A 454 -15.20 13.29 -0.45
CA ARG A 454 -15.89 14.47 -1.01
C ARG A 454 -15.01 15.68 -0.76
N ARG A 455 -14.53 16.32 -1.82
CA ARG A 455 -13.63 17.47 -1.74
C ARG A 455 -14.14 18.59 -2.62
N ALA A 456 -14.15 19.81 -2.09
CA ALA A 456 -14.48 21.02 -2.82
C ALA A 456 -13.41 22.09 -2.59
N VAL A 457 -13.02 22.77 -3.65
CA VAL A 457 -12.05 23.87 -3.64
C VAL A 457 -12.63 25.06 -4.38
N VAL A 458 -12.52 26.23 -3.78
CA VAL A 458 -12.76 27.52 -4.45
C VAL A 458 -11.45 28.30 -4.41
N GLY A 459 -11.03 28.81 -5.54
CA GLY A 459 -9.79 29.54 -5.60
C GLY A 459 -9.74 30.61 -6.67
N ALA A 460 -8.68 31.38 -6.65
CA ALA A 460 -8.35 32.37 -7.66
C ALA A 460 -6.85 32.32 -7.94
N ASN A 461 -6.47 32.45 -9.18
CA ASN A 461 -5.08 32.58 -9.59
C ASN A 461 -4.97 33.68 -10.64
N GLY A 462 -3.78 34.24 -10.78
CA GLY A 462 -3.59 35.28 -11.80
C GLY A 462 -2.20 35.85 -11.77
N ARG A 463 -2.04 36.89 -12.61
CA ARG A 463 -0.80 37.66 -12.75
C ARG A 463 -1.08 39.12 -12.48
N PHE A 464 -0.09 39.82 -11.98
CA PHE A 464 -0.19 41.25 -11.69
C PHE A 464 1.22 41.88 -11.72
N PRO A 465 1.33 43.15 -12.11
CA PRO A 465 2.60 43.86 -12.06
C PRO A 465 2.96 44.26 -10.63
N LEU A 466 4.18 43.91 -10.20
CA LEU A 466 4.74 44.35 -8.92
C LEU A 466 6.24 44.59 -9.11
N LEU A 467 6.78 45.71 -8.58
CA LEU A 467 8.19 46.08 -8.72
C LEU A 467 8.66 46.14 -10.18
N GLY A 468 7.76 46.53 -11.11
CA GLY A 468 8.09 46.59 -12.54
C GLY A 468 8.26 45.25 -13.23
N LYS A 469 7.93 44.15 -12.58
CA LYS A 469 7.98 42.77 -13.08
C LYS A 469 6.61 42.11 -12.96
N GLU A 470 6.40 41.01 -13.74
CA GLU A 470 5.20 40.20 -13.64
C GLU A 470 5.29 39.24 -12.45
N TRP A 471 4.30 39.28 -11.57
CA TRP A 471 4.12 38.38 -10.45
C TRP A 471 2.88 37.53 -10.65
N SER A 472 2.86 36.32 -10.13
CA SER A 472 1.69 35.46 -10.10
C SER A 472 1.25 35.18 -8.67
N TYR A 473 -0.07 34.92 -8.52
CA TYR A 473 -0.64 34.49 -7.27
C TYR A 473 -1.54 33.28 -7.45
N ASP A 474 -1.68 32.50 -6.39
CA ASP A 474 -2.66 31.42 -6.22
C ASP A 474 -3.22 31.49 -4.81
N ALA A 475 -4.53 31.56 -4.70
CA ALA A 475 -5.23 31.57 -3.42
C ALA A 475 -6.38 30.58 -3.47
N TYR A 476 -6.59 29.79 -2.43
CA TYR A 476 -7.72 28.87 -2.37
C TYR A 476 -8.19 28.59 -0.95
N VAL A 477 -9.45 28.20 -0.85
CA VAL A 477 -10.05 27.55 0.30
C VAL A 477 -10.55 26.18 -0.10
N GLU A 478 -10.36 25.22 0.78
CA GLU A 478 -10.70 23.82 0.54
C GLU A 478 -11.44 23.23 1.73
N ARG A 479 -12.41 22.37 1.44
CA ARG A 479 -12.95 21.40 2.40
C ARG A 479 -12.95 20.02 1.78
N GLY A 480 -12.22 19.09 2.43
CA GLY A 480 -12.23 17.66 2.15
C GLY A 480 -12.86 16.88 3.30
N ILE A 481 -13.71 15.91 3.00
CA ILE A 481 -14.25 14.94 3.96
C ILE A 481 -14.04 13.55 3.37
N ASN A 482 -13.53 12.62 4.18
CA ASN A 482 -13.44 11.21 3.82
C ASN A 482 -14.16 10.37 4.87
N PHE A 483 -15.08 9.54 4.42
CA PHE A 483 -15.75 8.53 5.22
C PHE A 483 -15.08 7.19 4.93
N THR A 484 -14.63 6.52 5.99
CA THR A 484 -14.06 5.17 5.89
C THR A 484 -14.87 4.25 6.78
N ASP A 485 -15.55 3.30 6.15
CA ASP A 485 -16.31 2.25 6.83
C ASP A 485 -15.58 0.92 6.64
N ILE A 486 -15.25 0.24 7.73
CA ILE A 486 -14.73 -1.12 7.73
C ILE A 486 -15.77 -1.98 8.39
N ILE A 487 -16.35 -2.91 7.65
CA ILE A 487 -17.34 -3.87 8.13
C ILE A 487 -16.72 -5.26 8.02
N VAL A 488 -16.68 -5.97 9.11
CA VAL A 488 -16.21 -7.36 9.17
C VAL A 488 -17.41 -8.27 9.38
N LYS A 489 -17.49 -9.34 8.61
CA LYS A 489 -18.54 -10.38 8.76
C LYS A 489 -17.92 -11.71 9.14
N ASP A 490 -18.74 -12.61 9.62
CA ASP A 490 -18.36 -13.99 9.95
C ASP A 490 -17.27 -14.07 11.03
N MET A 491 -17.26 -13.08 11.92
CA MET A 491 -16.34 -12.97 13.04
C MET A 491 -16.98 -13.52 14.33
N THR A 492 -16.23 -14.35 15.05
CA THR A 492 -16.72 -14.93 16.30
C THR A 492 -16.50 -14.03 17.50
N LEU A 493 -17.43 -14.12 18.45
CA LEU A 493 -17.30 -13.59 19.81
C LEU A 493 -16.61 -14.65 20.68
N ASN A 494 -15.42 -14.33 21.21
CA ASN A 494 -14.55 -15.30 21.91
C ASN A 494 -15.27 -16.01 23.07
N ALA A 495 -15.95 -15.27 23.94
CA ALA A 495 -16.62 -15.86 25.11
C ALA A 495 -17.81 -16.74 24.70
N ARG A 496 -18.59 -16.33 23.70
CA ARG A 496 -19.70 -17.14 23.19
C ARG A 496 -19.18 -18.40 22.48
N TYR A 497 -18.08 -18.29 21.70
CA TYR A 497 -17.47 -19.45 21.08
C TYR A 497 -17.01 -20.47 22.13
N ASN A 498 -16.28 -20.02 23.17
CA ASN A 498 -15.79 -20.88 24.22
C ASN A 498 -16.95 -21.54 24.99
N ALA A 499 -18.03 -20.80 25.26
CA ALA A 499 -19.21 -21.36 25.92
C ALA A 499 -19.95 -22.40 25.04
N ALA A 500 -20.01 -22.17 23.72
CA ALA A 500 -20.72 -23.05 22.80
C ALA A 500 -19.98 -24.38 22.54
N ILE A 501 -18.64 -24.39 22.51
CA ILE A 501 -17.86 -25.62 22.33
C ILE A 501 -17.81 -26.48 23.62
N ASP A 502 -18.06 -25.90 24.77
CA ASP A 502 -18.13 -26.62 26.06
C ASP A 502 -19.56 -27.15 26.32
N ALA A 503 -19.88 -28.21 25.61
CA ALA A 503 -21.20 -28.87 25.69
C ALA A 503 -21.27 -29.90 26.82
N VAL A 504 -22.50 -30.11 27.32
CA VAL A 504 -22.84 -31.10 28.36
C VAL A 504 -24.18 -31.75 28.01
N ARG A 505 -24.36 -33.00 28.44
CA ARG A 505 -25.67 -33.68 28.41
C ARG A 505 -26.42 -33.38 29.73
N LEU A 506 -27.59 -32.81 29.58
CA LEU A 506 -28.48 -32.55 30.73
C LEU A 506 -29.21 -33.84 31.19
N ALA A 507 -29.87 -33.74 32.33
CA ALA A 507 -30.62 -34.87 32.94
C ALA A 507 -31.79 -35.37 32.07
N ASP A 508 -32.36 -34.49 31.24
CA ASP A 508 -33.40 -34.81 30.24
C ASP A 508 -32.85 -35.44 28.93
N GLY A 509 -31.53 -35.65 28.86
CA GLY A 509 -30.86 -36.21 27.70
C GLY A 509 -30.50 -35.20 26.64
N SER A 510 -30.93 -33.94 26.71
CA SER A 510 -30.60 -32.90 25.76
C SER A 510 -29.13 -32.46 25.88
N ILE A 511 -28.55 -31.98 24.73
CA ILE A 511 -27.22 -31.40 24.71
C ILE A 511 -27.33 -29.89 24.83
N ALA A 512 -26.63 -29.32 25.80
CA ALA A 512 -26.65 -27.88 26.07
C ALA A 512 -25.23 -27.35 26.36
N CYS A 513 -25.04 -26.03 26.37
CA CYS A 513 -23.79 -25.41 26.81
C CYS A 513 -23.63 -25.66 28.33
N ARG A 514 -22.43 -25.98 28.80
CA ARG A 514 -22.18 -26.25 30.22
C ARG A 514 -22.44 -25.02 31.11
N ASN A 515 -22.05 -23.84 30.64
CA ASN A 515 -22.25 -22.58 31.35
C ASN A 515 -23.75 -22.22 31.43
N GLU A 516 -24.31 -22.15 32.64
CA GLU A 516 -25.75 -21.88 32.89
C GLU A 516 -26.14 -20.45 32.50
N ALA A 517 -25.29 -19.47 32.78
CA ALA A 517 -25.55 -18.10 32.40
C ALA A 517 -25.56 -17.95 30.87
N ALA A 518 -24.64 -18.63 30.15
CA ALA A 518 -24.64 -18.67 28.69
C ALA A 518 -25.94 -19.34 28.15
N ARG A 519 -26.41 -20.43 28.76
CA ARG A 519 -27.72 -21.06 28.40
C ARG A 519 -28.86 -20.07 28.52
N ALA A 520 -28.91 -19.37 29.64
CA ALA A 520 -29.93 -18.35 29.88
C ALA A 520 -29.89 -17.21 28.87
N ALA A 521 -28.70 -16.94 28.31
CA ALA A 521 -28.45 -15.96 27.23
C ALA A 521 -28.60 -16.55 25.82
N GLY A 522 -29.16 -17.74 25.66
CA GLY A 522 -29.46 -18.34 24.35
C GLY A 522 -28.29 -19.10 23.72
N CYS A 523 -27.31 -19.57 24.50
CA CYS A 523 -26.22 -20.38 24.01
C CYS A 523 -26.71 -21.64 23.30
N VAL A 524 -26.26 -21.84 22.07
CA VAL A 524 -26.47 -23.04 21.27
C VAL A 524 -25.18 -23.83 21.22
N PRO A 525 -25.12 -25.09 21.59
CA PRO A 525 -23.93 -25.90 21.58
C PRO A 525 -23.36 -26.03 20.15
N LEU A 526 -22.07 -25.90 20.04
CA LEU A 526 -21.30 -25.99 18.79
C LEU A 526 -20.43 -27.25 18.79
N ASN A 527 -20.71 -28.16 17.88
CA ASN A 527 -19.84 -29.33 17.65
C ASN A 527 -18.69 -28.96 16.75
N ILE A 528 -17.44 -29.04 17.25
CA ILE A 528 -16.21 -28.84 16.50
C ILE A 528 -15.40 -30.12 16.32
N ILE A 529 -15.96 -31.28 16.63
CA ILE A 529 -15.28 -32.57 16.54
C ILE A 529 -15.61 -33.22 15.19
N GLY A 530 -14.62 -33.30 14.30
CA GLY A 530 -14.79 -33.92 12.99
C GLY A 530 -15.45 -33.01 11.95
N ASN A 531 -15.85 -33.60 10.83
CA ASN A 531 -16.53 -32.91 9.72
C ASN A 531 -18.06 -32.93 9.94
N VAL A 532 -18.52 -32.21 10.93
CA VAL A 532 -19.96 -32.06 11.21
C VAL A 532 -20.41 -30.65 10.83
N PRO A 533 -21.39 -30.48 9.94
CA PRO A 533 -21.90 -29.16 9.59
C PRO A 533 -22.38 -28.38 10.81
N VAL A 534 -21.94 -27.12 10.90
CA VAL A 534 -22.41 -26.21 11.95
C VAL A 534 -23.85 -25.80 11.67
N SER A 535 -24.73 -25.91 12.66
CA SER A 535 -26.11 -25.45 12.52
C SER A 535 -26.17 -23.91 12.42
N ALA A 536 -27.12 -23.38 11.65
CA ALA A 536 -27.32 -21.94 11.51
C ALA A 536 -27.55 -21.25 12.88
N ALA A 537 -28.23 -21.93 13.81
CA ALA A 537 -28.47 -21.40 15.17
C ALA A 537 -27.17 -21.32 15.99
N ALA A 538 -26.31 -22.34 15.95
CA ALA A 538 -25.02 -22.32 16.64
C ALA A 538 -24.08 -21.27 16.01
N TRP A 539 -24.07 -21.18 14.68
CA TRP A 539 -23.26 -20.15 13.99
C TRP A 539 -23.74 -18.75 14.36
N GLY A 540 -25.04 -18.47 14.28
CA GLY A 540 -25.60 -17.15 14.64
C GLY A 540 -25.36 -16.74 16.09
N TYR A 541 -25.23 -17.72 17.00
CA TYR A 541 -24.89 -17.43 18.42
C TYR A 541 -23.41 -16.99 18.55
N VAL A 542 -22.49 -17.70 17.92
CA VAL A 542 -21.04 -17.43 18.04
C VAL A 542 -20.56 -16.34 17.10
N ALA A 543 -21.16 -16.19 15.93
CA ALA A 543 -20.82 -15.22 14.88
C ALA A 543 -22.08 -14.45 14.45
N PRO A 544 -22.48 -13.40 15.18
CA PRO A 544 -23.63 -12.57 14.80
C PRO A 544 -23.47 -11.98 13.42
N GLU A 545 -24.58 -11.77 12.69
CA GLU A 545 -24.60 -11.20 11.32
C GLU A 545 -23.86 -9.86 11.25
N ASN A 546 -24.02 -9.02 12.25
CA ASN A 546 -23.27 -7.78 12.40
C ASN A 546 -22.00 -8.06 13.19
N GLY A 547 -20.89 -8.24 12.47
CA GLY A 547 -19.57 -8.37 13.07
C GLY A 547 -18.93 -7.03 13.44
N PRO A 548 -17.61 -7.00 13.65
CA PRO A 548 -16.89 -5.78 13.98
C PRO A 548 -17.10 -4.66 12.95
N GLN A 549 -17.33 -3.44 13.42
CA GLN A 549 -17.54 -2.28 12.57
C GLN A 549 -16.71 -1.09 13.03
N GLN A 550 -16.10 -0.39 12.10
CA GLN A 550 -15.44 0.90 12.32
C GLN A 550 -15.98 1.92 11.32
N HIS A 551 -16.46 3.03 11.82
CA HIS A 551 -16.88 4.18 11.03
C HIS A 551 -15.94 5.35 11.33
N THR A 552 -15.21 5.83 10.35
CA THR A 552 -14.28 6.94 10.48
C THR A 552 -14.72 8.09 9.59
N ARG A 553 -14.82 9.28 10.16
CA ARG A 553 -14.98 10.53 9.41
C ARG A 553 -13.75 11.38 9.62
N GLN A 554 -13.03 11.65 8.54
CA GLN A 554 -11.92 12.58 8.50
C GLN A 554 -12.33 13.85 7.77
N GLN A 555 -11.87 14.99 8.25
CA GLN A 555 -12.12 16.28 7.61
C GLN A 555 -10.85 17.11 7.62
N GLN A 556 -10.60 17.74 6.48
CA GLN A 556 -9.53 18.70 6.27
C GLN A 556 -10.14 20.00 5.75
N ASP A 557 -9.84 21.11 6.42
CA ASP A 557 -10.16 22.47 5.95
C ASP A 557 -8.83 23.19 5.71
N VAL A 558 -8.63 23.81 4.54
CA VAL A 558 -7.41 24.52 4.16
C VAL A 558 -7.74 25.90 3.64
N GLY A 559 -6.95 26.89 4.01
CA GLY A 559 -6.87 28.19 3.36
C GLY A 559 -5.41 28.48 3.01
N SER A 560 -5.11 28.76 1.77
CA SER A 560 -3.75 28.98 1.28
C SER A 560 -3.68 30.21 0.39
N PHE A 561 -2.59 30.96 0.52
CA PHE A 561 -2.27 32.09 -0.34
C PHE A 561 -0.78 32.04 -0.69
N ASN A 562 -0.47 32.10 -1.96
CA ASN A 562 0.90 32.04 -2.48
C ASN A 562 1.09 33.13 -3.52
N ILE A 563 2.27 33.76 -3.54
CA ILE A 563 2.72 34.66 -4.58
C ILE A 563 4.13 34.28 -5.04
N ASN A 564 4.41 34.46 -6.29
CA ASN A 564 5.76 34.29 -6.82
C ASN A 564 6.02 35.24 -7.99
N GLY A 565 7.28 35.63 -8.16
CA GLY A 565 7.71 36.51 -9.26
C GLY A 565 9.20 36.84 -9.15
N GLU A 566 9.65 37.71 -10.02
CA GLU A 566 11.01 38.23 -10.00
C GLU A 566 11.03 39.55 -9.20
N ALA A 567 11.86 39.62 -8.13
CA ALA A 567 11.87 40.78 -7.24
C ALA A 567 13.01 41.75 -7.55
N PHE A 568 14.22 41.23 -7.74
CA PHE A 568 15.44 42.02 -7.88
C PHE A 568 16.35 41.44 -8.96
N GLU A 569 17.28 42.24 -9.50
CA GLU A 569 18.32 41.74 -10.40
C GLU A 569 19.62 41.49 -9.59
N SER A 570 20.22 40.29 -9.80
CA SER A 570 21.60 40.03 -9.37
C SER A 570 22.54 40.27 -10.55
N TRP A 571 23.87 40.17 -10.32
CA TRP A 571 24.85 40.22 -11.38
C TRP A 571 24.75 39.11 -12.43
N ALA A 572 24.05 38.05 -12.10
CA ALA A 572 23.87 36.86 -12.96
C ALA A 572 22.48 36.71 -13.54
N GLY A 573 21.51 37.57 -13.14
CA GLY A 573 20.15 37.58 -13.64
C GLY A 573 19.10 37.81 -12.53
N PRO A 574 17.81 37.68 -12.85
CA PRO A 574 16.74 38.02 -11.92
C PRO A 574 16.66 37.02 -10.76
N ILE A 575 16.42 37.57 -9.56
CA ILE A 575 16.15 36.77 -8.35
C ILE A 575 14.66 36.48 -8.31
N ALA A 576 14.30 35.20 -8.41
CA ALA A 576 12.93 34.75 -8.26
C ALA A 576 12.59 34.51 -6.79
N VAL A 577 11.41 34.97 -6.38
CA VAL A 577 10.91 34.88 -5.01
C VAL A 577 9.56 34.18 -5.03
N ALA A 578 9.32 33.26 -4.08
CA ALA A 578 8.00 32.73 -3.78
C ALA A 578 7.76 32.83 -2.28
N THR A 579 6.60 33.30 -1.89
CA THR A 579 6.20 33.36 -0.48
C THR A 579 4.71 33.09 -0.33
N GLY A 580 4.28 32.64 0.83
CA GLY A 580 2.90 32.34 1.09
C GLY A 580 2.61 31.95 2.52
N ALA A 581 1.32 31.80 2.78
CA ALA A 581 0.81 31.38 4.08
C ALA A 581 -0.28 30.32 3.90
N GLU A 582 -0.36 29.39 4.83
CA GLU A 582 -1.37 28.34 4.87
C GLU A 582 -1.93 28.22 6.29
N TRP A 583 -3.24 28.10 6.35
CA TRP A 583 -3.95 27.62 7.54
C TRP A 583 -4.61 26.30 7.20
N ARG A 584 -4.47 25.33 8.11
CA ARG A 584 -5.11 24.01 7.94
C ARG A 584 -5.67 23.50 9.26
N ARG A 585 -6.83 22.89 9.20
CA ARG A 585 -7.44 22.16 10.30
C ARG A 585 -7.66 20.72 9.88
N GLU A 586 -7.16 19.79 10.67
CA GLU A 586 -7.39 18.36 10.53
C GLU A 586 -8.23 17.88 11.70
N SER A 587 -9.23 17.05 11.41
CA SER A 587 -10.03 16.42 12.45
C SER A 587 -10.45 15.01 12.03
N TYR A 588 -10.60 14.13 13.01
CA TYR A 588 -11.17 12.82 12.80
C TYR A 588 -12.12 12.45 13.93
N ARG A 589 -13.06 11.57 13.60
CA ARG A 589 -13.93 10.89 14.55
C ARG A 589 -14.07 9.44 14.12
N VAL A 590 -13.82 8.52 15.05
CA VAL A 590 -13.95 7.08 14.87
C VAL A 590 -15.05 6.59 15.81
N SER A 591 -15.92 5.71 15.31
CA SER A 591 -16.85 4.96 16.15
C SER A 591 -16.73 3.47 15.85
N GLY A 592 -16.63 2.66 16.91
CA GLY A 592 -16.64 1.21 16.87
C GLY A 592 -18.03 0.64 17.19
N ASP A 593 -18.22 -0.65 16.90
CA ASP A 593 -19.41 -1.39 17.32
C ASP A 593 -19.42 -1.64 18.84
N PRO A 594 -20.58 -1.91 19.46
CA PRO A 594 -20.66 -2.07 20.90
C PRO A 594 -19.86 -3.25 21.47
N TYR A 595 -19.73 -4.37 20.73
CA TYR A 595 -19.01 -5.55 21.23
C TYR A 595 -17.49 -5.31 21.23
N GLY A 596 -16.98 -4.56 20.24
CA GLY A 596 -15.58 -4.15 20.19
C GLY A 596 -15.27 -3.02 21.17
N ASN A 597 -16.09 -1.96 21.15
CA ASN A 597 -15.86 -0.73 21.91
C ASN A 597 -16.14 -0.88 23.43
N GLY A 598 -17.15 -1.67 23.80
CA GLY A 598 -17.66 -1.69 25.16
C GLY A 598 -18.44 -0.42 25.52
N VAL A 599 -18.93 -0.38 26.77
CA VAL A 599 -19.62 0.77 27.36
C VAL A 599 -18.63 1.55 28.21
N TRP A 600 -17.86 2.44 27.57
CA TRP A 600 -17.00 3.37 28.30
C TRP A 600 -17.82 4.48 28.96
N PRO A 601 -17.34 5.08 30.08
CA PRO A 601 -18.08 6.13 30.79
C PRO A 601 -18.53 7.29 29.91
N ASP A 602 -17.85 7.53 28.79
CA ASP A 602 -18.10 8.65 27.88
C ASP A 602 -18.97 8.27 26.67
N THR A 603 -19.43 7.04 26.57
CA THR A 603 -20.33 6.60 25.49
C THR A 603 -21.74 6.37 26.01
N PRO A 604 -22.68 7.29 25.78
CA PRO A 604 -24.01 7.26 26.40
C PRO A 604 -24.96 6.19 25.83
N ASN A 605 -24.50 5.23 25.02
CA ASN A 605 -25.38 4.34 24.27
C ASN A 605 -25.42 2.91 24.86
N THR A 606 -25.75 2.80 26.15
CA THR A 606 -26.00 1.52 26.87
C THR A 606 -27.15 0.69 26.27
N ALA A 607 -28.06 1.35 25.50
CA ALA A 607 -29.22 0.68 24.91
C ALA A 607 -28.84 -0.23 23.69
N GLN A 608 -27.67 -0.11 23.12
CA GLN A 608 -27.23 -0.93 21.99
C GLN A 608 -26.37 -2.13 22.38
N TYR A 609 -25.92 -2.21 23.62
CA TYR A 609 -25.17 -3.37 24.12
C TYR A 609 -26.13 -4.40 24.67
N PRO A 610 -26.30 -5.57 24.05
CA PRO A 610 -27.16 -6.61 24.59
C PRO A 610 -26.65 -7.05 25.96
N ALA A 611 -27.54 -7.18 26.94
CA ALA A 611 -27.21 -7.78 28.23
C ALA A 611 -26.81 -9.24 27.98
N ASP A 612 -25.53 -9.54 28.00
CA ASP A 612 -24.98 -10.87 27.81
C ASP A 612 -24.02 -11.17 28.96
N PRO A 613 -24.32 -12.18 29.81
CA PRO A 613 -23.55 -12.46 31.03
C PRO A 613 -22.15 -13.01 30.74
N VAL A 614 -21.88 -13.46 29.53
CA VAL A 614 -20.55 -13.99 29.13
C VAL A 614 -19.66 -12.97 28.44
N LEU A 615 -20.22 -11.84 27.99
CA LEU A 615 -19.45 -10.80 27.29
C LEU A 615 -18.97 -9.71 28.27
N ASN A 616 -17.81 -9.12 27.94
CA ASN A 616 -17.32 -7.98 28.70
C ASN A 616 -17.97 -6.70 28.16
N SER A 617 -19.00 -6.20 28.84
CA SER A 617 -19.70 -4.98 28.45
C SER A 617 -18.92 -3.70 28.73
N THR A 618 -18.03 -3.71 29.73
CA THR A 618 -17.33 -2.51 30.18
C THR A 618 -16.17 -2.15 29.23
N VAL A 619 -15.31 -3.12 28.94
CA VAL A 619 -14.09 -2.92 28.13
C VAL A 619 -14.34 -3.21 26.65
N GLY A 620 -15.35 -4.01 26.33
CA GLY A 620 -15.51 -4.55 25.00
C GLY A 620 -14.48 -5.63 24.70
N ASN A 621 -13.82 -5.55 23.56
CA ASN A 621 -12.81 -6.51 23.10
C ASN A 621 -13.34 -7.95 23.00
N ASN A 622 -14.61 -8.12 22.70
CA ASN A 622 -15.29 -9.42 22.69
C ASN A 622 -15.05 -10.21 21.39
N TRP A 623 -14.69 -9.53 20.31
CA TRP A 623 -14.42 -10.16 19.02
C TRP A 623 -13.08 -10.90 19.00
N TYR A 624 -13.00 -11.93 18.20
CA TYR A 624 -11.73 -12.61 17.91
C TYR A 624 -10.68 -11.64 17.35
N ALA A 625 -11.09 -10.73 16.44
CA ALA A 625 -10.27 -9.63 15.93
C ALA A 625 -11.18 -8.47 15.50
N GLY A 626 -10.60 -7.28 15.27
CA GLY A 626 -11.37 -6.11 14.83
C GLY A 626 -12.10 -5.39 15.97
N ASN A 627 -11.55 -5.41 17.17
CA ASN A 627 -12.11 -4.68 18.31
C ASN A 627 -11.82 -3.19 18.15
N TYR A 628 -12.72 -2.48 17.47
CA TYR A 628 -12.62 -1.05 17.19
C TYR A 628 -13.19 -0.23 18.34
N HIS A 629 -12.52 0.88 18.67
CA HIS A 629 -12.91 1.78 19.75
C HIS A 629 -13.20 3.19 19.24
N ASN A 630 -14.04 3.90 19.97
CA ASN A 630 -14.38 5.29 19.71
C ASN A 630 -13.17 6.18 19.96
N ALA A 631 -12.92 7.10 19.04
CA ALA A 631 -11.85 8.09 19.15
C ALA A 631 -12.22 9.38 18.44
N SER A 632 -11.68 10.51 18.88
CA SER A 632 -11.79 11.76 18.16
C SER A 632 -10.63 12.69 18.48
N GLY A 633 -10.27 13.53 17.52
CA GLY A 633 -9.22 14.50 17.73
C GLY A 633 -9.20 15.55 16.64
N THR A 634 -8.53 16.66 16.94
CA THR A 634 -8.34 17.77 15.99
C THR A 634 -7.05 18.50 16.29
N TYR A 635 -6.41 19.01 15.25
CA TYR A 635 -5.34 20.00 15.39
C TYR A 635 -5.43 21.06 14.30
N ASN A 636 -4.84 22.21 14.56
CA ASN A 636 -4.71 23.31 13.61
C ASN A 636 -3.24 23.55 13.30
N VAL A 637 -2.98 23.94 12.06
CA VAL A 637 -1.65 24.30 11.56
C VAL A 637 -1.70 25.70 10.98
N ARG A 638 -0.69 26.52 11.25
CA ARG A 638 -0.46 27.81 10.62
C ARG A 638 0.98 27.87 10.13
N GLU A 639 1.15 28.19 8.88
CA GLU A 639 2.45 28.14 8.23
C GLU A 639 2.67 29.40 7.41
N ALA A 640 3.93 29.84 7.35
CA ALA A 640 4.39 30.86 6.41
C ALA A 640 5.75 30.41 5.85
N TYR A 641 6.01 30.70 4.58
CA TYR A 641 7.27 30.31 3.93
C TYR A 641 7.80 31.40 3.02
N LEU A 642 9.11 31.35 2.80
CA LEU A 642 9.83 32.14 1.81
C LEU A 642 10.76 31.23 1.02
N GLU A 643 10.73 31.32 -0.29
CA GLU A 643 11.63 30.61 -1.20
C GLU A 643 12.28 31.62 -2.14
N LEU A 644 13.60 31.53 -2.31
CA LEU A 644 14.41 32.36 -3.19
C LEU A 644 15.17 31.50 -4.16
N ASN A 645 15.22 31.91 -5.43
CA ASN A 645 16.12 31.33 -6.41
C ASN A 645 17.05 32.44 -6.94
N VAL A 646 18.31 32.38 -6.56
CA VAL A 646 19.32 33.41 -6.79
C VAL A 646 20.30 32.92 -7.85
N PRO A 647 20.31 33.50 -9.06
CA PRO A 647 21.40 33.29 -10.02
C PRO A 647 22.70 33.87 -9.45
N VAL A 648 23.74 33.02 -9.34
CA VAL A 648 25.03 33.40 -8.75
C VAL A 648 26.19 33.38 -9.76
N LEU A 649 25.98 32.72 -10.90
CA LEU A 649 26.96 32.64 -11.97
C LEU A 649 26.28 32.69 -13.34
N LYS A 650 26.78 33.54 -14.21
CA LYS A 650 26.46 33.55 -15.67
C LYS A 650 27.73 33.85 -16.44
N SER A 651 28.29 32.84 -17.06
CA SER A 651 29.58 32.92 -17.74
C SER A 651 29.60 32.07 -19.02
N ALA A 652 30.17 32.56 -20.10
CA ALA A 652 30.33 31.79 -21.31
C ALA A 652 31.25 30.56 -21.12
N THR A 653 32.24 30.66 -20.22
CA THR A 653 33.20 29.58 -19.93
C THR A 653 32.75 28.64 -18.84
N TRP A 654 32.21 29.20 -17.73
CA TRP A 654 31.87 28.43 -16.56
C TRP A 654 30.37 28.04 -16.48
N GLY A 655 29.57 28.55 -17.43
CA GLY A 655 28.14 28.27 -17.50
C GLY A 655 27.28 29.09 -16.55
N GLU A 656 26.19 28.48 -16.04
CA GLU A 656 25.17 29.15 -15.21
C GLU A 656 24.96 28.39 -13.93
N ALA A 657 24.92 29.12 -12.79
CA ALA A 657 24.61 28.52 -11.50
C ALA A 657 23.55 29.31 -10.73
N ASN A 658 22.68 28.56 -10.05
CA ASN A 658 21.62 29.10 -9.22
C ASN A 658 21.70 28.47 -7.81
N ILE A 659 21.39 29.27 -6.79
CA ILE A 659 21.19 28.82 -5.42
C ILE A 659 19.70 28.96 -5.08
N ASN A 660 19.09 27.88 -4.57
CA ASN A 660 17.73 27.87 -4.09
C ASN A 660 17.73 27.78 -2.57
N LEU A 661 17.08 28.74 -1.93
CA LEU A 661 16.91 28.83 -0.49
C LEU A 661 15.41 28.77 -0.18
N ALA A 662 15.02 27.96 0.78
CA ALA A 662 13.63 27.96 1.26
C ALA A 662 13.62 27.81 2.78
N ASP A 663 12.72 28.53 3.42
CA ASP A 663 12.46 28.47 4.84
C ASP A 663 10.95 28.49 5.10
N ARG A 664 10.49 27.69 6.06
CA ARG A 664 9.09 27.59 6.47
C ARG A 664 8.98 27.50 7.98
N HIS A 665 8.23 28.40 8.54
CA HIS A 665 7.83 28.39 9.93
C HIS A 665 6.42 27.81 10.07
N THR A 666 6.31 26.78 10.89
CA THR A 666 5.03 26.06 11.12
C THR A 666 4.69 26.07 12.61
N LYS A 667 3.44 26.39 12.95
CA LYS A 667 2.88 26.29 14.29
C LYS A 667 1.75 25.28 14.31
N TYR A 668 1.94 24.20 15.06
CA TYR A 668 0.89 23.22 15.38
C TYR A 668 0.23 23.55 16.71
N SER A 669 -1.09 23.33 16.80
CA SER A 669 -1.81 23.50 18.07
C SER A 669 -1.43 22.43 19.11
N THR A 670 -0.86 21.31 18.69
CA THR A 670 -0.46 20.15 19.52
C THR A 670 1.04 20.14 19.79
N SER A 671 1.86 20.19 18.75
CA SER A 671 3.29 19.93 18.83
C SER A 671 4.16 21.20 18.82
N GLY A 672 3.52 22.40 18.92
CA GLY A 672 4.22 23.69 19.03
C GLY A 672 4.82 24.18 17.70
N HIS A 673 5.95 24.89 17.81
CA HIS A 673 6.63 25.47 16.65
C HIS A 673 7.69 24.53 16.08
N VAL A 674 7.76 24.46 14.75
CA VAL A 674 8.82 23.76 14.04
C VAL A 674 9.21 24.56 12.79
N GLU A 675 10.48 24.52 12.47
CA GLU A 675 11.08 25.14 11.29
C GLU A 675 11.59 24.05 10.34
N SER A 676 11.32 24.21 9.06
CA SER A 676 11.90 23.42 7.99
C SER A 676 12.56 24.32 6.97
N TRP A 677 13.75 23.94 6.48
CA TRP A 677 14.50 24.73 5.53
C TRP A 677 15.18 23.86 4.47
N LYS A 678 15.52 24.48 3.36
CA LYS A 678 16.22 23.86 2.24
C LYS A 678 17.26 24.82 1.67
N LEU A 679 18.46 24.33 1.44
CA LEU A 679 19.50 24.96 0.65
C LEU A 679 19.81 24.05 -0.52
N GLY A 680 19.59 24.53 -1.73
CA GLY A 680 19.84 23.81 -2.99
C GLY A 680 20.73 24.60 -3.92
N GLY A 681 21.45 23.90 -4.79
CA GLY A 681 22.23 24.51 -5.87
C GLY A 681 22.13 23.71 -7.15
N SER A 682 22.10 24.39 -8.28
CA SER A 682 22.15 23.79 -9.61
C SER A 682 23.16 24.58 -10.44
N TRP A 683 24.15 23.86 -10.99
CA TRP A 683 25.19 24.45 -11.85
C TRP A 683 25.22 23.75 -13.19
N LYS A 684 24.73 24.42 -14.25
CA LYS A 684 24.95 24.06 -15.64
C LYS A 684 26.36 24.49 -15.99
N THR A 685 27.28 23.54 -16.05
CA THR A 685 28.70 23.81 -16.27
C THR A 685 28.97 24.34 -17.68
N GLY A 686 30.20 24.79 -17.96
CA GLY A 686 30.64 25.11 -19.34
C GLY A 686 30.77 23.88 -20.24
N ILE A 687 30.68 22.66 -19.67
CA ILE A 687 30.70 21.43 -20.46
C ILE A 687 29.28 21.18 -21.02
N ASP A 688 29.19 20.93 -22.29
CA ASP A 688 27.93 20.75 -23.00
C ASP A 688 27.08 19.62 -22.40
N GLY A 689 25.84 19.96 -22.07
CA GLY A 689 24.83 19.05 -21.43
C GLY A 689 25.09 18.73 -19.98
N LEU A 690 26.23 19.06 -19.37
CA LEU A 690 26.57 18.67 -17.99
C LEU A 690 26.02 19.67 -16.98
N ARG A 691 25.29 19.16 -16.00
CA ARG A 691 24.77 19.89 -14.85
C ARG A 691 25.08 19.15 -13.55
N LEU A 692 25.48 19.87 -12.54
CA LEU A 692 25.61 19.40 -11.16
C LEU A 692 24.47 19.96 -10.32
N ARG A 693 24.00 19.19 -9.35
CA ARG A 693 22.98 19.62 -8.41
C ARG A 693 23.28 19.09 -7.01
N ALA A 694 22.94 19.89 -6.00
CA ALA A 694 23.07 19.50 -4.62
C ALA A 694 21.95 20.12 -3.80
N VAL A 695 21.46 19.39 -2.79
CA VAL A 695 20.44 19.87 -1.86
C VAL A 695 20.75 19.34 -0.47
N THR A 696 20.64 20.25 0.52
CA THR A 696 20.55 19.86 1.93
C THR A 696 19.28 20.47 2.52
N SER A 697 18.54 19.69 3.33
CA SER A 697 17.30 20.16 3.94
C SER A 697 17.08 19.60 5.34
N LYS A 698 16.27 20.35 6.12
CA LYS A 698 15.63 19.90 7.34
C LYS A 698 14.14 19.75 7.07
N ASP A 699 13.68 18.52 7.10
CA ASP A 699 12.29 18.16 6.80
C ASP A 699 11.58 17.66 8.04
N VAL A 700 10.26 17.77 8.06
CA VAL A 700 9.48 17.51 9.26
C VAL A 700 8.23 16.69 8.94
N ARG A 701 7.80 15.86 9.91
CA ARG A 701 6.48 15.26 9.96
C ARG A 701 5.86 15.46 11.34
N ALA A 702 4.70 16.09 11.39
CA ALA A 702 3.94 16.19 12.62
C ALA A 702 3.30 14.84 12.97
N PRO A 703 3.05 14.57 14.27
CA PRO A 703 2.22 13.41 14.66
C PRO A 703 0.84 13.49 14.01
N ASN A 704 0.35 12.38 13.53
CA ASN A 704 -0.99 12.29 12.96
C ASN A 704 -2.07 12.15 14.05
N LEU A 705 -3.34 12.27 13.65
CA LEU A 705 -4.47 12.23 14.58
C LEU A 705 -4.58 10.91 15.35
N SER A 706 -4.25 9.77 14.73
CA SER A 706 -4.25 8.47 15.39
C SER A 706 -3.11 8.35 16.41
N GLU A 707 -1.92 8.80 16.08
CA GLU A 707 -0.77 8.82 17.02
C GLU A 707 -1.06 9.68 18.25
N LEU A 708 -1.79 10.79 18.09
CA LEU A 708 -2.13 11.71 19.16
C LEU A 708 -3.33 11.24 20.01
N TYR A 709 -4.37 10.71 19.37
CA TYR A 709 -5.70 10.59 19.98
C TYR A 709 -6.33 9.19 19.83
N ALA A 710 -5.57 8.15 19.45
CA ALA A 710 -6.12 6.79 19.42
C ALA A 710 -6.75 6.42 20.76
N ALA A 711 -7.92 5.79 20.71
CA ALA A 711 -8.60 5.32 21.91
C ALA A 711 -7.81 4.21 22.60
N ALA A 712 -8.04 4.07 23.89
CA ALA A 712 -7.43 2.99 24.66
C ALA A 712 -7.95 1.62 24.19
N VAL A 713 -7.04 0.76 23.77
CA VAL A 713 -7.30 -0.67 23.54
C VAL A 713 -6.66 -1.43 24.70
N VAL A 714 -7.46 -2.22 25.42
CA VAL A 714 -7.00 -2.99 26.58
C VAL A 714 -6.97 -4.48 26.20
N VAL A 715 -5.80 -5.09 26.36
CA VAL A 715 -5.62 -6.54 26.18
C VAL A 715 -4.86 -7.12 27.36
N ASN A 716 -5.17 -8.36 27.74
CA ASN A 716 -4.37 -9.06 28.75
C ASN A 716 -3.06 -9.52 28.09
N ASN A 717 -1.96 -9.26 28.77
CA ASN A 717 -0.61 -9.62 28.31
C ASN A 717 0.24 -10.08 29.52
N ILE A 718 1.41 -10.59 29.23
CA ILE A 718 2.38 -11.07 30.20
C ILE A 718 3.69 -10.35 29.97
N VAL A 719 4.33 -9.88 31.04
CA VAL A 719 5.67 -9.28 31.00
C VAL A 719 6.58 -9.93 32.04
N GLN A 720 7.89 -9.88 31.78
CA GLN A 720 8.91 -10.24 32.74
C GLN A 720 9.32 -8.99 33.53
N TYR A 721 9.19 -9.01 34.83
CA TYR A 721 9.55 -7.90 35.70
C TYR A 721 10.27 -8.39 36.95
N GLN A 722 11.51 -7.95 37.18
CA GLN A 722 12.36 -8.34 38.33
C GLN A 722 12.46 -9.87 38.52
N GLY A 723 12.60 -10.62 37.41
CA GLY A 723 12.70 -12.07 37.43
C GLY A 723 11.37 -12.84 37.58
N ASN A 724 10.25 -12.13 37.70
CA ASN A 724 8.94 -12.72 37.81
C ASN A 724 8.10 -12.53 36.53
N THR A 725 7.23 -13.48 36.25
CA THR A 725 6.21 -13.38 35.20
C THR A 725 4.98 -12.65 35.75
N VAL A 726 4.68 -11.47 35.22
CA VAL A 726 3.59 -10.63 35.69
C VAL A 726 2.50 -10.55 34.62
N THR A 727 1.27 -10.91 34.98
CA THR A 727 0.09 -10.66 34.12
C THR A 727 -0.33 -9.21 34.25
N ILE A 728 -0.54 -8.56 33.13
CA ILE A 728 -0.89 -7.14 33.03
C ILE A 728 -2.09 -6.89 32.13
N GLN A 729 -2.73 -5.76 32.34
CA GLN A 729 -3.57 -5.11 31.34
C GLN A 729 -2.66 -4.20 30.49
N GLN A 730 -2.38 -4.59 29.25
CA GLN A 730 -1.75 -3.70 28.28
C GLN A 730 -2.80 -2.72 27.76
N ARG A 731 -2.59 -1.43 27.98
CA ARG A 731 -3.45 -0.32 27.55
C ARG A 731 -2.77 0.45 26.44
N THR A 732 -3.12 0.20 25.19
CA THR A 732 -2.54 0.94 24.05
C THR A 732 -3.33 2.20 23.81
N VAL A 733 -2.69 3.39 23.84
CA VAL A 733 -3.34 4.71 23.75
C VAL A 733 -2.57 5.64 22.81
N GLY A 734 -3.24 6.71 22.37
CA GLY A 734 -2.57 7.84 21.70
C GLY A 734 -1.71 8.66 22.69
N ASN A 735 -0.74 9.40 22.16
CA ASN A 735 0.16 10.24 22.96
C ASN A 735 0.14 11.69 22.49
N THR A 736 -0.52 12.57 23.24
CA THR A 736 -0.60 14.00 22.90
C THR A 736 0.69 14.78 23.15
N LYS A 737 1.72 14.18 23.79
CA LYS A 737 3.03 14.77 24.02
C LYS A 737 4.03 14.54 22.89
N LEU A 738 3.61 13.85 21.82
CA LEU A 738 4.49 13.60 20.68
C LEU A 738 4.96 14.90 20.02
N ARG A 739 6.23 14.89 19.66
CA ARG A 739 6.90 15.97 18.91
C ARG A 739 6.99 15.62 17.43
N PRO A 740 7.16 16.60 16.53
CA PRO A 740 7.44 16.31 15.13
C PRO A 740 8.71 15.48 14.93
N GLU A 741 8.67 14.55 14.00
CA GLU A 741 9.85 13.86 13.48
C GLU A 741 10.69 14.86 12.69
N ILE A 742 12.02 14.74 12.76
CA ILE A 742 12.95 15.62 12.07
C ILE A 742 13.88 14.79 11.19
N ALA A 743 13.89 15.08 9.91
CA ALA A 743 14.82 14.48 8.95
C ALA A 743 15.85 15.48 8.45
N ARG A 744 17.08 15.03 8.24
CA ARG A 744 18.13 15.68 7.47
C ARG A 744 18.28 14.94 6.16
N ASN A 745 18.06 15.62 5.05
CA ASN A 745 18.21 15.10 3.70
C ASN A 745 19.40 15.75 3.03
N ASN A 746 20.32 14.95 2.50
CA ASN A 746 21.41 15.42 1.65
C ASN A 746 21.33 14.69 0.31
N ILE A 747 21.32 15.43 -0.77
CA ILE A 747 21.28 14.90 -2.14
C ILE A 747 22.38 15.56 -2.94
N PHE A 748 23.08 14.74 -3.71
CA PHE A 748 24.06 15.21 -4.70
C PHE A 748 23.82 14.49 -6.01
N GLY A 749 23.70 15.25 -7.12
CA GLY A 749 23.38 14.70 -8.42
C GLY A 749 24.25 15.24 -9.55
N VAL A 750 24.51 14.36 -10.51
CA VAL A 750 25.12 14.66 -11.80
C VAL A 750 24.09 14.39 -12.88
N VAL A 751 23.85 15.37 -13.73
CA VAL A 751 22.87 15.30 -14.83
C VAL A 751 23.58 15.59 -16.14
N LEU A 752 23.39 14.73 -17.11
CA LEU A 752 23.77 14.96 -18.51
C LEU A 752 22.48 15.08 -19.33
N ASP A 753 22.19 16.28 -19.85
CA ASP A 753 20.93 16.55 -20.56
C ASP A 753 21.23 17.01 -21.99
N ARG A 754 20.98 16.14 -22.96
CA ARG A 754 21.03 16.39 -24.40
C ARG A 754 22.30 17.09 -24.85
N PRO A 755 23.49 16.50 -24.62
CA PRO A 755 24.72 17.06 -25.12
C PRO A 755 24.67 17.07 -26.63
N SER A 756 25.38 18.05 -27.29
CA SER A 756 25.34 18.21 -28.74
C SER A 756 25.84 16.97 -29.51
N TRP A 757 26.74 16.19 -28.93
CA TRP A 757 27.23 14.92 -29.46
C TRP A 757 26.23 13.75 -29.33
N ALA A 758 25.19 13.87 -28.46
CA ALA A 758 24.10 12.90 -28.29
C ALA A 758 22.78 13.62 -27.95
N PRO A 759 22.17 14.35 -28.91
CA PRO A 759 21.04 15.26 -28.63
C PRO A 759 19.77 14.55 -28.14
N GLY A 760 19.68 13.22 -28.29
CA GLY A 760 18.58 12.39 -27.77
C GLY A 760 18.82 11.81 -26.39
N PHE A 761 20.02 11.96 -25.80
CA PHE A 761 20.41 11.32 -24.55
C PHE A 761 20.22 12.24 -23.35
N SER A 762 19.64 11.72 -22.29
CA SER A 762 19.61 12.37 -20.98
C SER A 762 19.82 11.32 -19.90
N ALA A 763 20.63 11.63 -18.89
CA ALA A 763 20.86 10.75 -17.75
C ALA A 763 21.07 11.54 -16.47
N SER A 764 20.72 10.96 -15.33
CA SER A 764 21.07 11.47 -14.01
C SER A 764 21.50 10.36 -13.08
N VAL A 765 22.38 10.71 -12.14
CA VAL A 765 22.77 9.89 -10.99
C VAL A 765 22.67 10.77 -9.77
N ASP A 766 21.79 10.40 -8.84
CA ASP A 766 21.53 11.16 -7.63
C ASP A 766 21.81 10.30 -6.40
N TYR A 767 22.82 10.67 -5.63
CA TYR A 767 23.07 10.11 -4.31
C TYR A 767 22.14 10.76 -3.30
N PHE A 768 21.53 9.96 -2.43
CA PHE A 768 20.72 10.43 -1.32
C PHE A 768 21.21 9.89 0.03
N ASP A 769 21.10 10.73 1.06
CA ASP A 769 21.40 10.40 2.45
C ASP A 769 20.31 11.07 3.32
N ILE A 770 19.43 10.25 3.88
CA ILE A 770 18.26 10.68 4.66
C ILE A 770 18.40 10.16 6.07
N LYS A 771 18.58 11.05 7.05
CA LYS A 771 18.66 10.71 8.45
C LYS A 771 17.46 11.26 9.21
N LEU A 772 16.57 10.38 9.63
CA LEU A 772 15.37 10.66 10.41
C LEU A 772 15.66 10.41 11.89
N ASN A 773 15.43 11.41 12.73
CA ASN A 773 15.58 11.32 14.18
C ASN A 773 14.23 11.57 14.86
N GLY A 774 14.05 10.97 16.04
CA GLY A 774 12.81 11.07 16.78
C GLY A 774 11.63 10.49 16.02
N MET A 775 11.87 9.40 15.29
CA MET A 775 10.83 8.68 14.58
C MET A 775 9.78 8.18 15.58
N ILE A 776 8.52 8.47 15.29
CA ILE A 776 7.39 8.03 16.13
C ILE A 776 7.20 6.53 15.91
N SER A 777 7.37 5.78 16.99
CA SER A 777 7.19 4.33 17.01
C SER A 777 6.61 3.90 18.35
N SER A 778 5.86 2.79 18.35
CA SER A 778 5.36 2.18 19.59
C SER A 778 6.34 1.13 20.08
N LEU A 779 6.51 1.06 21.38
CA LEU A 779 7.24 0.00 22.07
C LEU A 779 6.29 -1.15 22.40
N THR A 780 6.83 -2.34 22.63
CA THR A 780 6.08 -3.42 23.25
C THR A 780 5.97 -3.19 24.76
N ALA A 781 4.97 -3.76 25.41
CA ALA A 781 4.84 -3.66 26.88
C ALA A 781 6.11 -4.13 27.60
N GLN A 782 6.78 -5.18 27.11
CA GLN A 782 8.05 -5.64 27.67
C GLN A 782 9.16 -4.61 27.51
N GLN A 783 9.32 -4.01 26.34
CA GLN A 783 10.32 -2.96 26.12
C GLN A 783 10.09 -1.74 27.02
N GLU A 784 8.83 -1.37 27.28
CA GLU A 784 8.53 -0.28 28.24
C GLU A 784 8.91 -0.66 29.68
N VAL A 785 8.65 -1.90 30.07
CA VAL A 785 9.09 -2.44 31.36
C VAL A 785 10.60 -2.40 31.49
N ASP A 786 11.32 -2.87 30.44
CA ASP A 786 12.79 -2.90 30.43
C ASP A 786 13.39 -1.49 30.51
N LEU A 787 12.82 -0.52 29.81
CA LEU A 787 13.22 0.89 29.88
C LEU A 787 12.95 1.50 31.25
N CYS A 788 11.84 1.15 31.89
CA CYS A 788 11.54 1.59 33.26
C CYS A 788 12.58 1.02 34.23
N VAL A 789 12.89 -0.27 34.14
CA VAL A 789 13.94 -0.91 34.95
C VAL A 789 15.30 -0.27 34.71
N ALA A 790 15.59 0.18 33.49
CA ALA A 790 16.80 0.94 33.13
C ALA A 790 16.80 2.40 33.62
N GLY A 791 15.74 2.86 34.30
CA GLY A 791 15.67 4.16 34.95
C GLY A 791 14.92 5.26 34.20
N ASN A 792 14.20 4.95 33.11
CA ASN A 792 13.38 5.94 32.41
C ASN A 792 12.11 6.28 33.21
N GLN A 793 12.14 7.38 33.94
CA GLN A 793 11.06 7.79 34.85
C GLN A 793 9.74 8.14 34.13
N GLU A 794 9.80 8.65 32.91
CA GLU A 794 8.60 8.98 32.12
C GLU A 794 7.83 7.72 31.79
N ILE A 795 8.52 6.65 31.37
CA ILE A 795 7.93 5.36 31.05
C ILE A 795 7.46 4.64 32.33
N CYS A 796 8.22 4.72 33.43
CA CYS A 796 7.79 4.16 34.71
C CYS A 796 6.44 4.71 35.20
N GLY A 797 6.20 5.98 34.95
CA GLY A 797 4.92 6.63 35.32
C GLY A 797 3.69 6.10 34.56
N ALA A 798 3.91 5.37 33.45
CA ALA A 798 2.84 4.80 32.63
C ALA A 798 2.45 3.38 33.03
N MET A 799 3.00 2.81 34.13
CA MET A 799 2.74 1.42 34.52
C MET A 799 2.59 1.23 36.04
N SER A 800 1.98 0.12 36.41
CA SER A 800 1.88 -0.40 37.80
C SER A 800 2.05 -1.90 37.76
N LEU A 801 3.12 -2.44 38.36
CA LEU A 801 3.53 -3.85 38.23
C LEU A 801 3.63 -4.60 39.56
N ASN A 802 3.58 -3.91 40.67
CA ASN A 802 3.77 -4.50 42.01
C ASN A 802 2.47 -4.76 42.74
N ASN A 803 1.33 -4.82 42.04
CA ASN A 803 0.05 -5.03 42.65
C ASN A 803 -0.18 -6.54 42.87
N PRO A 804 -0.49 -7.00 44.09
CA PRO A 804 -0.78 -8.41 44.35
C PRO A 804 -2.03 -8.91 43.61
N VAL A 805 -2.94 -8.00 43.22
CA VAL A 805 -4.11 -8.31 42.42
C VAL A 805 -3.72 -8.16 40.95
N THR A 806 -3.62 -9.27 40.24
CA THR A 806 -3.12 -9.29 38.81
C THR A 806 -3.96 -8.41 37.90
N THR A 807 -5.25 -8.21 38.15
CA THR A 807 -6.12 -7.32 37.37
C THR A 807 -5.80 -5.83 37.52
N ASN A 808 -5.02 -5.47 38.52
CA ASN A 808 -4.62 -4.08 38.78
C ASN A 808 -3.20 -3.75 38.25
N ASN A 809 -2.48 -4.76 37.79
CA ASN A 809 -1.21 -4.51 37.07
C ASN A 809 -1.51 -4.04 35.64
N TYR A 810 -0.86 -2.95 35.23
CA TYR A 810 -1.01 -2.45 33.86
C TYR A 810 0.29 -1.85 33.33
N VAL A 811 0.40 -1.84 32.00
CA VAL A 811 1.39 -1.09 31.21
C VAL A 811 0.62 -0.30 30.14
N THR A 812 0.82 1.00 30.12
CA THR A 812 0.21 1.87 29.10
C THR A 812 1.14 2.02 27.93
N VAL A 813 0.93 1.27 26.89
CA VAL A 813 1.71 1.30 25.65
C VAL A 813 1.28 2.49 24.80
N GLN A 814 2.23 3.33 24.45
CA GLN A 814 2.00 4.50 23.60
C GLN A 814 3.16 4.71 22.64
N ALA A 815 2.95 5.54 21.63
CA ALA A 815 4.02 5.91 20.71
C ALA A 815 4.96 6.95 21.35
N PHE A 816 6.26 6.85 21.04
CA PHE A 816 7.32 7.77 21.50
C PHE A 816 8.20 8.23 20.33
N ASN A 817 8.89 9.36 20.51
CA ASN A 817 9.91 9.87 19.58
C ASN A 817 11.31 9.30 19.92
N LEU A 818 11.46 8.00 19.91
CA LEU A 818 12.71 7.31 20.31
C LEU A 818 13.52 6.81 19.12
N ALA A 819 12.85 6.28 18.11
CA ALA A 819 13.50 5.59 17.02
C ALA A 819 14.21 6.55 16.05
N SER A 820 15.16 6.01 15.30
CA SER A 820 15.80 6.69 14.19
C SER A 820 15.87 5.78 12.95
N LEU A 821 15.98 6.42 11.77
CA LEU A 821 16.12 5.71 10.51
C LEU A 821 17.16 6.44 9.64
N HIS A 822 18.06 5.69 9.03
CA HIS A 822 19.08 6.22 8.14
C HIS A 822 19.06 5.48 6.81
N SER A 823 18.58 6.15 5.75
CA SER A 823 18.47 5.60 4.39
C SER A 823 19.48 6.26 3.46
N LYS A 824 20.31 5.46 2.79
CA LYS A 824 21.32 5.92 1.81
C LYS A 824 21.22 5.11 0.53
N GLY A 825 21.45 5.78 -0.60
CA GLY A 825 21.46 5.09 -1.88
C GLY A 825 21.69 5.97 -3.07
N TYR A 826 21.44 5.40 -4.24
CA TYR A 826 21.48 6.09 -5.52
C TYR A 826 20.16 5.89 -6.26
N ASP A 827 19.66 6.96 -6.88
CA ASP A 827 18.66 6.90 -7.94
C ASP A 827 19.34 7.22 -9.27
N LEU A 828 19.15 6.34 -10.25
CA LEU A 828 19.70 6.49 -11.59
C LEU A 828 18.53 6.58 -12.57
N GLU A 829 18.56 7.55 -13.45
CA GLU A 829 17.63 7.66 -14.57
C GLU A 829 18.44 7.88 -15.84
N ALA A 830 18.10 7.16 -16.91
CA ALA A 830 18.66 7.40 -18.24
C ALA A 830 17.59 7.24 -19.29
N SER A 831 17.61 8.10 -20.30
CA SER A 831 16.73 8.00 -21.46
C SER A 831 17.49 8.33 -22.73
N TYR A 832 17.20 7.59 -23.79
CA TYR A 832 17.72 7.86 -25.12
C TYR A 832 16.58 7.83 -26.13
N ARG A 833 16.47 8.89 -26.91
CA ARG A 833 15.43 9.05 -27.93
C ARG A 833 16.11 9.19 -29.30
N MET A 834 15.83 8.24 -30.20
CA MET A 834 16.33 8.20 -31.57
C MET A 834 15.20 8.49 -32.54
N ASN A 835 15.46 9.33 -33.53
CA ASN A 835 14.62 9.48 -34.70
C ASN A 835 15.01 8.39 -35.70
N LEU A 836 14.13 7.45 -35.99
CA LEU A 836 14.44 6.32 -36.87
C LEU A 836 14.42 6.70 -38.37
N LYS A 837 13.96 7.90 -38.72
CA LYS A 837 14.02 8.43 -40.09
C LYS A 837 15.44 8.47 -40.62
N ASP A 838 16.42 8.72 -39.75
CA ASP A 838 17.85 8.74 -40.11
C ASP A 838 18.37 7.35 -40.58
N TRP A 839 17.60 6.29 -40.30
CA TRP A 839 17.88 4.90 -40.63
C TRP A 839 16.86 4.32 -41.62
N ASN A 840 16.07 5.18 -42.30
CA ASN A 840 15.00 4.84 -43.25
C ASN A 840 13.88 3.97 -42.60
N LEU A 841 13.70 4.05 -41.28
CA LEU A 841 12.62 3.40 -40.56
C LEU A 841 11.61 4.44 -40.04
N PRO A 842 10.33 4.13 -40.01
CA PRO A 842 9.31 5.06 -39.53
C PRO A 842 9.37 5.25 -38.02
N GLY A 843 9.13 6.48 -37.58
CA GLY A 843 8.88 6.81 -36.18
C GLY A 843 10.12 7.07 -35.34
N ARG A 844 9.97 6.86 -34.07
CA ARG A 844 10.91 7.17 -32.99
C ARG A 844 11.10 5.97 -32.09
N PHE A 845 12.33 5.70 -31.71
CA PHE A 845 12.64 4.70 -30.69
C PHE A 845 13.11 5.39 -29.40
N THR A 846 12.54 5.03 -28.28
CA THR A 846 12.88 5.59 -26.97
C THR A 846 13.21 4.47 -25.99
N VAL A 847 14.36 4.58 -25.33
CA VAL A 847 14.74 3.72 -24.20
C VAL A 847 14.76 4.60 -22.97
N ARG A 848 14.11 4.16 -21.87
CA ARG A 848 14.16 4.82 -20.57
C ARG A 848 14.39 3.78 -19.48
N GLY A 849 15.36 4.03 -18.62
CA GLY A 849 15.67 3.18 -17.47
C GLY A 849 15.66 3.98 -16.18
N LEU A 850 15.09 3.40 -15.14
CA LEU A 850 15.03 3.92 -13.79
C LEU A 850 15.53 2.84 -12.85
N VAL A 851 16.49 3.16 -11.99
CA VAL A 851 17.09 2.19 -11.06
C VAL A 851 17.34 2.85 -9.72
N THR A 852 16.91 2.19 -8.64
CA THR A 852 17.27 2.57 -7.26
C THR A 852 18.21 1.54 -6.67
N ARG A 853 19.32 1.99 -6.08
CA ARG A 853 20.24 1.19 -5.28
C ARG A 853 20.17 1.62 -3.82
N ASN A 854 19.77 0.71 -2.94
CA ASN A 854 19.86 0.91 -1.50
C ASN A 854 21.25 0.48 -1.01
N ILE A 855 22.01 1.41 -0.44
CA ILE A 855 23.32 1.14 0.18
C ILE A 855 23.10 0.70 1.63
N SER A 856 22.31 1.46 2.37
CA SER A 856 21.96 1.22 3.77
C SER A 856 20.53 1.69 4.05
N PHE A 857 19.84 0.96 4.89
CA PHE A 857 18.52 1.27 5.44
C PHE A 857 18.50 0.86 6.91
N LEU A 858 19.21 1.64 7.73
CA LEU A 858 19.46 1.32 9.12
C LEU A 858 18.31 1.87 9.98
N THR A 859 17.65 1.01 10.73
CA THR A 859 16.61 1.39 11.70
C THR A 859 17.11 1.08 13.10
N ASP A 860 17.02 2.09 13.98
CA ASP A 860 17.35 1.96 15.39
C ASP A 860 16.09 2.24 16.21
N ALA A 861 15.69 1.30 17.05
CA ALA A 861 14.51 1.45 17.91
C ALA A 861 14.70 2.50 19.01
N GLY A 862 15.94 2.91 19.30
CA GLY A 862 16.27 3.84 20.39
C GLY A 862 16.05 3.26 21.79
N VAL A 863 16.01 1.94 21.90
CA VAL A 863 15.75 1.21 23.15
C VAL A 863 17.04 0.56 23.65
N VAL A 864 17.31 0.68 24.93
CA VAL A 864 18.49 0.06 25.56
C VAL A 864 18.44 -1.46 25.36
N GLY A 865 19.54 -2.06 24.94
CA GLY A 865 19.66 -3.49 24.67
C GLY A 865 19.22 -3.92 23.26
N THR A 866 18.73 -3.00 22.42
CA THR A 866 18.52 -3.27 21.00
C THR A 866 19.73 -2.82 20.18
N ILE A 867 19.93 -3.47 19.03
CA ILE A 867 20.92 -3.03 18.06
C ILE A 867 20.23 -2.49 16.82
N PRO A 868 20.83 -1.53 16.13
CA PRO A 868 20.30 -1.06 14.85
C PRO A 868 20.23 -2.21 13.83
N SER A 869 19.08 -2.31 13.13
CA SER A 869 18.81 -3.33 12.11
C SER A 869 19.07 -2.76 10.72
N GLU A 870 19.89 -3.45 9.92
CA GLU A 870 20.17 -3.06 8.51
C GLU A 870 19.17 -3.73 7.56
N GLY A 871 18.36 -2.92 6.90
CA GLY A 871 17.35 -3.37 5.95
C GLY A 871 17.86 -3.55 4.51
N ALA A 872 18.92 -2.85 4.08
CA ALA A 872 19.34 -2.89 2.68
C ALA A 872 19.80 -4.29 2.25
N GLY A 873 19.15 -4.84 1.24
CA GLY A 873 19.36 -6.21 0.78
C GLY A 873 18.51 -7.25 1.50
N ASN A 874 17.65 -6.82 2.44
CA ASN A 874 16.63 -7.67 3.06
C ASN A 874 15.37 -7.68 2.17
N ASN A 875 15.27 -8.72 1.32
CA ASN A 875 14.13 -8.82 0.40
C ASN A 875 12.85 -9.27 1.12
N LEU A 876 12.96 -9.92 2.27
CA LEU A 876 11.81 -10.21 3.11
C LEU A 876 11.24 -8.93 3.74
N GLY A 877 12.11 -7.98 4.11
CA GLY A 877 11.78 -6.66 4.66
C GLY A 877 11.48 -5.57 3.62
N ASN A 878 11.25 -5.92 2.35
CA ASN A 878 10.90 -5.01 1.25
C ASN A 878 12.01 -4.05 0.79
N THR A 879 13.27 -4.25 1.17
CA THR A 879 14.35 -3.32 0.84
C THR A 879 15.46 -4.01 0.03
N PRO A 880 15.21 -4.40 -1.23
CA PRO A 880 16.23 -5.02 -2.08
C PRO A 880 17.38 -4.05 -2.32
N ARG A 881 18.60 -4.58 -2.57
CA ARG A 881 19.75 -3.71 -2.91
C ARG A 881 19.55 -2.97 -4.21
N TRP A 882 18.93 -3.61 -5.20
CA TRP A 882 18.66 -3.02 -6.48
C TRP A 882 17.23 -3.31 -6.91
N LYS A 883 16.52 -2.28 -7.37
CA LYS A 883 15.23 -2.38 -8.04
C LYS A 883 15.29 -1.54 -9.32
N GLY A 884 14.84 -2.08 -10.43
CA GLY A 884 14.91 -1.40 -11.71
C GLY A 884 13.67 -1.57 -12.57
N LEU A 885 13.44 -0.56 -13.40
CA LEU A 885 12.40 -0.49 -14.41
C LEU A 885 13.03 0.05 -15.68
N MET A 886 12.91 -0.66 -16.80
CA MET A 886 13.37 -0.21 -18.09
C MET A 886 12.25 -0.35 -19.12
N SER A 887 12.05 0.64 -19.95
CA SER A 887 11.07 0.61 -21.04
C SER A 887 11.75 0.92 -22.36
N GLN A 888 11.35 0.21 -23.40
CA GLN A 888 11.76 0.40 -24.79
C GLN A 888 10.50 0.60 -25.60
N SER A 889 10.32 1.76 -26.21
CA SER A 889 9.15 2.11 -26.99
C SER A 889 9.53 2.44 -28.42
N TRP A 890 8.85 1.84 -29.37
CA TRP A 890 8.86 2.22 -30.76
C TRP A 890 7.52 2.87 -31.11
N ASP A 891 7.58 4.17 -31.41
CA ASP A 891 6.40 5.00 -31.66
C ASP A 891 6.41 5.48 -33.11
N THR A 892 5.36 5.19 -33.86
CA THR A 892 5.06 5.71 -35.20
C THR A 892 3.78 6.54 -35.17
N ASP A 893 3.38 7.14 -36.27
CA ASP A 893 2.12 7.87 -36.35
C ASP A 893 0.89 6.97 -36.16
N LYS A 894 1.00 5.66 -36.47
CA LYS A 894 -0.10 4.69 -36.40
C LYS A 894 0.05 3.66 -35.30
N TYR A 895 1.28 3.29 -34.91
CA TYR A 895 1.55 2.18 -34.00
C TYR A 895 2.53 2.61 -32.91
N SER A 896 2.32 2.07 -31.73
CA SER A 896 3.32 2.09 -30.67
C SER A 896 3.49 0.69 -30.10
N LEU A 897 4.72 0.27 -29.90
CA LEU A 897 5.06 -0.97 -29.21
C LEU A 897 5.99 -0.66 -28.05
N THR A 898 5.67 -1.12 -26.86
CA THR A 898 6.47 -0.89 -25.66
C THR A 898 6.77 -2.21 -24.96
N LEU A 899 8.06 -2.49 -24.77
CA LEU A 899 8.55 -3.58 -23.94
C LEU A 899 9.06 -2.98 -22.63
N THR A 900 8.55 -3.49 -21.51
CA THR A 900 8.95 -3.05 -20.16
C THR A 900 9.59 -4.22 -19.41
N GLN A 901 10.70 -3.95 -18.75
CA GLN A 901 11.45 -4.89 -17.92
C GLN A 901 11.41 -4.36 -16.47
N ARG A 902 10.98 -5.21 -15.55
CA ARG A 902 10.97 -4.94 -14.11
C ARG A 902 11.88 -5.97 -13.44
N TRP A 903 12.79 -5.52 -12.61
CA TRP A 903 13.72 -6.44 -11.95
C TRP A 903 14.01 -6.05 -10.51
N ILE A 904 14.27 -7.06 -9.70
CA ILE A 904 14.59 -7.00 -8.29
C ILE A 904 15.81 -7.90 -8.08
N SER A 905 16.86 -7.36 -7.48
CA SER A 905 18.04 -8.16 -7.18
C SER A 905 17.73 -9.27 -6.17
N SER A 906 18.53 -10.33 -6.18
CA SER A 906 18.58 -11.25 -5.04
C SER A 906 19.02 -10.51 -3.78
N GLY A 907 18.66 -11.07 -2.63
CA GLY A 907 18.97 -10.52 -1.31
C GLY A 907 18.98 -11.59 -0.25
N LYS A 908 18.70 -11.16 0.97
CA LYS A 908 18.70 -12.00 2.17
C LYS A 908 17.30 -12.04 2.79
N TYR A 909 17.06 -13.03 3.63
CA TYR A 909 15.89 -13.05 4.51
C TYR A 909 16.04 -12.04 5.65
N SER A 910 17.23 -11.93 6.25
CA SER A 910 17.62 -10.90 7.21
C SER A 910 19.12 -10.64 7.16
N ASN A 911 19.53 -9.40 7.37
CA ASN A 911 20.95 -9.06 7.52
C ASN A 911 21.51 -9.41 8.91
N GLU A 912 20.66 -9.73 9.87
CA GLU A 912 21.03 -10.15 11.23
C GLU A 912 21.47 -11.62 11.30
N PHE A 913 21.06 -12.42 10.32
CA PHE A 913 21.43 -13.83 10.25
C PHE A 913 22.90 -14.03 9.88
N ILE A 914 23.58 -14.87 10.66
CA ILE A 914 24.88 -15.45 10.30
C ILE A 914 24.63 -16.73 9.52
N GLU A 915 24.99 -16.74 8.25
CA GLU A 915 24.84 -17.91 7.40
C GLU A 915 25.96 -18.90 7.68
N CYS A 916 25.62 -20.15 8.04
CA CYS A 916 26.55 -21.23 8.28
C CYS A 916 25.84 -22.58 8.14
N GLN A 917 26.57 -23.64 7.77
CA GLN A 917 26.04 -24.98 7.60
C GLN A 917 26.61 -25.95 8.66
N THR A 918 27.90 -25.83 8.96
CA THR A 918 28.65 -26.61 9.95
C THR A 918 29.60 -25.68 10.69
N ASN A 919 30.01 -26.06 11.88
CA ASN A 919 30.86 -25.24 12.75
C ASN A 919 30.29 -23.85 12.98
N CYS A 920 28.97 -23.78 13.09
CA CYS A 920 28.27 -22.51 13.33
C CYS A 920 28.69 -21.94 14.69
N PRO A 921 28.81 -20.60 14.79
CA PRO A 921 28.93 -19.98 16.10
C PRO A 921 27.64 -20.21 16.90
N VAL A 922 27.76 -20.16 18.23
CA VAL A 922 26.57 -20.21 19.08
C VAL A 922 25.64 -19.07 18.70
N SER A 923 24.39 -19.41 18.38
CA SER A 923 23.38 -18.42 18.06
C SER A 923 23.10 -17.51 19.24
N THR A 924 22.83 -16.26 18.94
CA THR A 924 22.32 -15.28 19.91
C THR A 924 20.97 -14.71 19.44
N VAL A 925 20.25 -14.06 20.32
CA VAL A 925 18.99 -13.37 19.96
C VAL A 925 19.24 -12.29 18.92
N ILE A 926 20.40 -11.65 18.97
CA ILE A 926 20.80 -10.53 18.10
C ILE A 926 21.35 -11.02 16.76
N HIS A 927 22.14 -12.09 16.78
CA HIS A 927 22.78 -12.70 15.62
C HIS A 927 22.47 -14.20 15.56
N PRO A 928 21.24 -14.55 15.16
CA PRO A 928 20.86 -15.94 14.99
C PRO A 928 21.59 -16.55 13.78
N THR A 929 21.86 -17.85 13.85
CA THR A 929 22.48 -18.58 12.74
C THR A 929 21.43 -19.19 11.83
N ILE A 930 21.68 -19.20 10.52
CA ILE A 930 20.80 -19.77 9.51
C ILE A 930 21.59 -20.62 8.50
N TYR A 931 20.97 -21.71 8.04
CA TYR A 931 21.59 -22.63 7.07
C TYR A 931 21.85 -21.96 5.72
N ASN A 932 20.88 -21.20 5.21
CA ASN A 932 20.95 -20.45 3.96
C ASN A 932 20.12 -19.18 4.10
N ASN A 933 20.75 -18.02 3.90
CA ASN A 933 20.15 -16.70 4.03
C ASN A 933 19.84 -16.05 2.68
N HIS A 934 19.84 -16.83 1.58
CA HIS A 934 19.67 -16.30 0.24
C HIS A 934 18.22 -16.30 -0.20
N MET A 935 17.68 -15.13 -0.56
CA MET A 935 16.38 -14.94 -1.20
C MET A 935 16.57 -14.53 -2.67
N LYS A 936 15.96 -15.28 -3.59
CA LYS A 936 16.10 -15.04 -5.04
C LYS A 936 15.56 -13.67 -5.44
N GLY A 937 16.15 -13.09 -6.48
CA GLY A 937 15.59 -11.95 -7.19
C GLY A 937 14.49 -12.37 -8.17
N ALA A 938 13.91 -11.38 -8.85
CA ALA A 938 12.90 -11.61 -9.88
C ALA A 938 13.14 -10.71 -11.09
N PHE A 939 12.73 -11.20 -12.26
CA PHE A 939 12.80 -10.46 -13.51
C PHE A 939 11.50 -10.69 -14.31
N TYR A 940 10.81 -9.61 -14.64
CA TYR A 940 9.53 -9.64 -15.35
C TYR A 940 9.63 -8.88 -16.68
N TRP A 941 8.93 -9.38 -17.68
CA TRP A 941 8.76 -8.75 -18.98
C TRP A 941 7.28 -8.41 -19.19
N ASP A 942 7.00 -7.17 -19.60
CA ASP A 942 5.66 -6.72 -19.96
C ASP A 942 5.69 -6.19 -21.39
N LEU A 943 4.69 -6.51 -22.21
CA LEU A 943 4.55 -6.06 -23.58
C LEU A 943 3.26 -5.29 -23.74
N GLY A 944 3.31 -4.09 -24.31
CA GLY A 944 2.14 -3.31 -24.66
C GLY A 944 2.22 -2.80 -26.08
N GLY A 945 1.07 -2.59 -26.69
CA GLY A 945 0.99 -1.98 -28.02
C GLY A 945 -0.25 -1.15 -28.18
N THR A 946 -0.16 -0.13 -29.01
CA THR A 946 -1.28 0.71 -29.41
C THR A 946 -1.38 0.76 -30.92
N TRP A 947 -2.59 0.87 -31.43
CA TRP A 947 -2.90 1.03 -32.85
C TRP A 947 -3.92 2.14 -33.02
N LYS A 948 -3.57 3.19 -33.73
CA LYS A 948 -4.46 4.26 -34.15
C LYS A 948 -5.34 3.76 -35.28
N VAL A 949 -6.51 3.26 -34.93
CA VAL A 949 -7.49 2.65 -35.85
C VAL A 949 -8.15 3.73 -36.70
N ALA A 950 -8.38 4.90 -36.15
CA ALA A 950 -8.88 6.11 -36.79
C ALA A 950 -8.26 7.33 -36.12
N ASP A 951 -8.40 8.52 -36.70
CA ASP A 951 -7.76 9.75 -36.22
C ASP A 951 -7.98 10.04 -34.74
N LYS A 952 -9.14 9.68 -34.21
CA LYS A 952 -9.57 9.89 -32.83
C LYS A 952 -9.67 8.62 -32.01
N THR A 953 -9.39 7.44 -32.60
CA THR A 953 -9.59 6.15 -31.94
C THR A 953 -8.32 5.33 -31.91
N THR A 954 -7.91 4.92 -30.73
CA THR A 954 -6.75 4.07 -30.50
C THR A 954 -7.17 2.79 -29.80
N ALA A 955 -6.93 1.64 -30.41
CA ALA A 955 -6.99 0.35 -29.75
C ALA A 955 -5.65 0.05 -29.07
N PHE A 956 -5.68 -0.68 -27.98
CA PHE A 956 -4.46 -1.09 -27.28
C PHE A 956 -4.58 -2.48 -26.66
N PHE A 957 -3.43 -3.09 -26.46
CA PHE A 957 -3.29 -4.31 -25.68
C PHE A 957 -2.13 -4.21 -24.70
N LYS A 958 -2.18 -4.99 -23.64
CA LYS A 958 -1.08 -5.14 -22.66
C LYS A 958 -1.03 -6.58 -22.17
N ILE A 959 0.18 -7.12 -22.05
CA ILE A 959 0.49 -8.38 -21.39
C ILE A 959 1.50 -8.08 -20.30
N ASP A 960 1.09 -8.17 -19.05
CA ASP A 960 2.03 -8.08 -17.93
C ASP A 960 2.59 -9.46 -17.62
N ASN A 961 3.84 -9.53 -17.15
CA ASN A 961 4.52 -10.76 -16.77
C ASN A 961 4.40 -11.87 -17.85
N ILE A 962 4.92 -11.59 -19.05
CA ILE A 962 4.82 -12.51 -20.22
C ILE A 962 5.31 -13.92 -19.88
N GLY A 963 6.38 -14.01 -19.08
CA GLY A 963 6.95 -15.27 -18.63
C GLY A 963 6.10 -16.05 -17.64
N ASN A 964 5.03 -15.44 -17.10
CA ASN A 964 4.26 -15.95 -15.97
C ASN A 964 5.15 -16.38 -14.82
N VAL A 965 6.15 -15.55 -14.51
CA VAL A 965 7.14 -15.81 -13.45
C VAL A 965 6.42 -15.80 -12.10
N ASP A 966 6.56 -16.89 -11.36
CA ASP A 966 5.98 -17.05 -10.03
C ASP A 966 6.67 -16.12 -9.00
N PRO A 967 5.96 -15.70 -7.96
CA PRO A 967 6.56 -14.96 -6.86
C PRO A 967 7.59 -15.81 -6.12
N VAL A 968 8.63 -15.16 -5.60
CA VAL A 968 9.67 -15.83 -4.84
C VAL A 968 9.12 -16.30 -3.49
N ALA A 969 9.34 -17.57 -3.17
CA ALA A 969 8.96 -18.14 -1.89
C ALA A 969 9.71 -17.43 -0.74
N ALA A 970 8.99 -17.09 0.32
CA ALA A 970 9.49 -16.41 1.50
C ALA A 970 9.05 -17.17 2.74
N PRO A 971 9.98 -17.63 3.60
CA PRO A 971 9.64 -18.35 4.81
C PRO A 971 8.88 -17.46 5.77
N GLN A 972 7.93 -18.05 6.48
CA GLN A 972 7.05 -17.33 7.37
C GLN A 972 7.24 -17.71 8.82
N THR A 973 7.10 -16.72 9.66
CA THR A 973 6.92 -16.89 11.10
C THR A 973 5.43 -16.96 11.48
N ASN A 974 4.56 -16.35 10.67
CA ASN A 974 3.11 -16.32 10.87
C ASN A 974 2.40 -16.45 9.52
N LEU A 975 1.57 -17.39 9.35
CA LEU A 975 0.40 -17.68 8.52
C LEU A 975 0.06 -16.80 7.28
N SER A 976 0.95 -16.04 6.73
CA SER A 976 0.73 -15.37 5.46
C SER A 976 1.33 -16.19 4.31
N TYR A 977 1.05 -15.86 3.13
CA TYR A 977 1.13 -16.59 1.86
C TYR A 977 2.46 -17.28 1.45
N GLY A 978 3.49 -17.38 2.27
CA GLY A 978 4.79 -17.95 1.85
C GLY A 978 5.52 -17.13 0.78
N ILE A 979 5.18 -15.85 0.65
CA ILE A 979 5.72 -14.90 -0.32
C ILE A 979 5.70 -13.48 0.25
N ASN A 980 6.42 -12.57 -0.42
CA ASN A 980 6.37 -11.15 -0.13
C ASN A 980 5.64 -10.38 -1.25
N PRO A 981 4.32 -10.08 -1.10
CA PRO A 981 3.53 -9.44 -2.13
C PRO A 981 3.82 -7.95 -2.32
N ALA A 982 4.55 -7.32 -1.40
CA ALA A 982 4.97 -5.93 -1.54
C ALA A 982 6.16 -5.77 -2.50
N LEU A 983 6.87 -6.85 -2.77
CA LEU A 983 8.06 -6.82 -3.62
C LEU A 983 7.88 -7.62 -4.90
N TYR A 984 7.26 -8.82 -4.82
CA TYR A 984 7.12 -9.74 -5.95
C TYR A 984 5.70 -9.75 -6.52
N ASP A 985 5.60 -10.02 -7.83
CA ASP A 985 4.34 -10.11 -8.55
C ASP A 985 3.58 -11.39 -8.14
N VAL A 986 2.45 -11.22 -7.47
CA VAL A 986 1.58 -12.32 -7.00
C VAL A 986 0.42 -12.60 -7.96
N ILE A 987 0.22 -11.72 -8.94
CA ILE A 987 -0.91 -11.81 -9.87
C ILE A 987 -0.60 -12.77 -11.03
N GLY A 988 0.66 -12.77 -11.49
CA GLY A 988 1.11 -13.55 -12.64
C GLY A 988 0.79 -12.86 -13.97
N ARG A 989 0.73 -13.62 -15.05
CA ARG A 989 0.48 -13.08 -16.39
C ARG A 989 -0.95 -12.56 -16.53
N VAL A 990 -1.07 -11.29 -16.94
CA VAL A 990 -2.36 -10.61 -17.17
C VAL A 990 -2.45 -10.15 -18.61
N TYR A 991 -3.58 -10.41 -19.25
CA TYR A 991 -3.91 -9.90 -20.58
C TYR A 991 -4.94 -8.78 -20.45
N ARG A 992 -4.72 -7.64 -21.13
CA ARG A 992 -5.68 -6.53 -21.21
C ARG A 992 -5.82 -6.06 -22.66
N VAL A 993 -7.01 -5.64 -23.00
CA VAL A 993 -7.33 -4.99 -24.27
C VAL A 993 -8.28 -3.82 -24.02
N GLY A 994 -8.20 -2.80 -24.85
CA GLY A 994 -9.08 -1.66 -24.69
C GLY A 994 -9.06 -0.72 -25.89
N VAL A 995 -9.95 0.25 -25.82
CA VAL A 995 -10.11 1.29 -26.84
C VAL A 995 -10.17 2.66 -26.14
N ARG A 996 -9.43 3.60 -26.68
CA ARG A 996 -9.45 5.02 -26.29
C ARG A 996 -9.99 5.86 -27.45
N TYR A 997 -10.85 6.78 -27.13
CA TYR A 997 -11.37 7.78 -28.07
C TYR A 997 -11.04 9.16 -27.52
N ASN A 998 -10.39 10.00 -28.36
CA ASN A 998 -10.03 11.38 -28.03
C ASN A 998 -10.57 12.30 -29.15
N PHE A 999 -11.50 13.16 -28.83
CA PHE A 999 -12.13 14.08 -29.76
C PHE A 999 -11.67 15.52 -29.51
#